data_50bc907bc2f1bad0a89500656bc2403c
#
_entry.id   50bc907bc2f1bad0a89500656bc2403c
#
_cell.length_a   1.000
_cell.length_b   1.000
_cell.length_c   1.000
_cell.angle_alpha   90.00
_cell.angle_beta   90.00
_cell.angle_gamma   90.00
#
_symmetry.space_group_name_H-M   'P 1'
#
loop_
_entity.id
_entity.type
_entity.pdbx_description
1 polymer ?
#
loop_
_entity_poly.entity_id
_entity_poly.type
_entity_poly.pdbx_seq_one_letter_code
_entity_poly.pdbx_strand_id
1 'polypeptide(L)'
;FRVNNATLETEDHPQYIDVIKVLLNTPLAPGAQTEITTPFHVKLPKHFSRGGHVGQSYQATQWYPKPAVYDSKGWHPMPYLDQGEFYSEFGTYDVRITVPIEYVVAATGELQSAEEKQWMRERIQNTEFRIQNSEAASQKPKFLKPTPKKPAPKTPVKKSTNKAPLKSKKNVAKPAEAESKPAEPAIAAKPNATVIATKTLQFKQDRIHDFAWFADKRFVVDYDTVKLASGRVIEAWSFYPQKDTLWKHSVAMAKDAIHFRSKLIGEYPYNVVSVVQTKESGGMEYPTITNIGIMPDAKTLDMVIEHEVGHNWFYGILASNERDHPWMDEGINSYYGNRYVAWKYPEKRKRNWLESKIPENQTKLNVAIFAKEKKDQPISTASADFTEQNYAIIAYGKTSLWMKRMEEQVGQARFDSCMQLYYEQWKFKHPQPEDFQRVMEQNSGQNLTELFHDLHTQGAIQDYVGPKKIKPAFLYSMKDYERVNYVNFLPAMGYNMYDKFMVGLVLHNVSMPSHTFQFMLAPLYATGSKQFNGIGTLGYHWNPRKHFQNIDLSVTGARFSTMEGVDSNGAKVHGGFHKIVPALRFTFKNRSLLSTVEKWIEWKTYLIGEKGFNYVMDHDDSVSYPTPGVVKNRYLNQLTFNITDYRKLYPYDAQIQLQQGDGFYRAQATGHYYFNYAKGGGMQVRAFVAKFGYLGARTSEKVSRSFLYQPKLTAVRGDEDYTYSNYFIGRSEFDGVASQQIMMRDGGLKLRTDLFAGLQGRSDNWVASMNFNTTLPKNLFPVDLPVRIFADVGTYADAWKKNAETSRFLYVAGLQVSLFKDLLNVYAPIFYSKEFRDNLKTAPEVNTFGKRLSFSFDIHRLNLRKIIQR
;
A
#
# COMPACT_ATOMS: atom_id res chain seq x y z
N PHE A 1 4.25 -30.47 -30.36
CA PHE A 1 5.17 -29.91 -31.37
C PHE A 1 5.47 -30.97 -32.44
N ARG A 2 5.54 -30.58 -33.70
CA ARG A 2 5.79 -31.47 -34.82
C ARG A 2 6.73 -30.82 -35.82
N VAL A 3 7.58 -31.65 -36.43
CA VAL A 3 8.39 -31.32 -37.62
C VAL A 3 8.03 -32.30 -38.70
N ASN A 4 7.67 -31.84 -39.90
CA ASN A 4 7.23 -32.72 -41.03
C ASN A 4 6.19 -33.77 -40.61
N ASN A 5 5.21 -33.38 -39.81
CA ASN A 5 4.17 -34.23 -39.19
C ASN A 5 4.68 -35.27 -38.16
N ALA A 6 5.97 -35.38 -37.91
CA ALA A 6 6.50 -36.21 -36.83
C ALA A 6 6.40 -35.45 -35.47
N THR A 7 5.89 -36.12 -34.44
CA THR A 7 5.83 -35.56 -33.10
C THR A 7 7.23 -35.52 -32.50
N LEU A 8 7.59 -34.38 -31.91
CA LEU A 8 8.84 -34.18 -31.19
C LEU A 8 8.70 -34.56 -29.73
N GLU A 9 9.79 -35.08 -29.16
CA GLU A 9 9.90 -35.24 -27.71
C GLU A 9 10.05 -33.91 -27.01
N THR A 10 9.55 -33.82 -25.79
CA THR A 10 9.63 -32.61 -24.94
C THR A 10 10.09 -32.96 -23.54
N GLU A 11 10.88 -32.09 -22.95
CA GLU A 11 11.31 -32.15 -21.53
C GLU A 11 10.78 -30.93 -20.80
N ASP A 12 10.12 -31.17 -19.67
CA ASP A 12 9.65 -30.10 -18.80
C ASP A 12 10.83 -29.43 -18.09
N HIS A 13 10.77 -28.11 -17.91
CA HIS A 13 11.77 -27.42 -17.15
C HIS A 13 11.61 -27.76 -15.64
N PRO A 14 12.70 -28.08 -14.90
CA PRO A 14 12.63 -28.61 -13.54
C PRO A 14 12.02 -27.63 -12.51
N GLN A 15 11.97 -26.33 -12.83
CA GLN A 15 11.47 -25.28 -11.91
C GLN A 15 10.30 -24.47 -12.49
N TYR A 16 10.17 -24.36 -13.80
CA TYR A 16 9.25 -23.45 -14.46
C TYR A 16 8.24 -24.20 -15.30
N ILE A 17 7.00 -24.24 -14.84
CA ILE A 17 5.90 -24.98 -15.47
C ILE A 17 5.54 -24.48 -16.89
N ASP A 18 5.88 -23.25 -17.20
CA ASP A 18 5.59 -22.57 -18.47
C ASP A 18 6.78 -22.61 -19.47
N VAL A 19 7.82 -23.35 -19.14
CA VAL A 19 9.00 -23.53 -19.99
C VAL A 19 9.19 -25.00 -20.32
N ILE A 20 9.29 -25.33 -21.61
CA ILE A 20 9.57 -26.69 -22.09
C ILE A 20 10.75 -26.67 -23.06
N LYS A 21 11.50 -27.74 -23.08
CA LYS A 21 12.53 -28.00 -24.09
C LYS A 21 12.00 -28.96 -25.16
N VAL A 22 12.09 -28.56 -26.42
CA VAL A 22 11.67 -29.37 -27.57
C VAL A 22 12.90 -29.98 -28.19
N LEU A 23 12.91 -31.32 -28.28
CA LEU A 23 14.04 -32.07 -28.83
C LEU A 23 13.84 -32.33 -30.34
N LEU A 24 14.72 -31.78 -31.18
CA LEU A 24 14.67 -32.05 -32.62
C LEU A 24 15.18 -33.44 -32.90
N ASN A 25 14.50 -34.19 -33.77
CA ASN A 25 14.90 -35.55 -34.19
C ASN A 25 16.27 -35.55 -34.88
N THR A 26 16.67 -34.45 -35.48
CA THR A 26 17.96 -34.26 -36.12
C THR A 26 18.49 -32.88 -35.76
N PRO A 27 19.76 -32.75 -35.38
CA PRO A 27 20.35 -31.44 -35.06
C PRO A 27 20.24 -30.52 -36.28
N LEU A 28 19.91 -29.26 -36.03
CA LEU A 28 19.83 -28.23 -37.03
C LEU A 28 21.23 -27.68 -37.33
N ALA A 29 21.68 -27.85 -38.56
CA ALA A 29 22.99 -27.37 -39.00
C ALA A 29 23.01 -25.82 -39.08
N PRO A 30 24.19 -25.18 -38.99
CA PRO A 30 24.30 -23.72 -39.16
C PRO A 30 23.73 -23.27 -40.51
N GLY A 31 22.83 -22.27 -40.49
CA GLY A 31 22.14 -21.76 -41.67
C GLY A 31 20.96 -22.60 -42.16
N ALA A 32 20.71 -23.78 -41.58
CA ALA A 32 19.57 -24.60 -41.93
C ALA A 32 18.27 -24.08 -41.29
N GLN A 33 17.13 -24.45 -41.88
CA GLN A 33 15.80 -24.07 -41.43
C GLN A 33 14.96 -25.31 -41.12
N THR A 34 14.10 -25.20 -40.13
CA THR A 34 13.08 -26.20 -39.84
C THR A 34 11.75 -25.53 -39.50
N GLU A 35 10.66 -26.21 -39.85
CA GLU A 35 9.30 -25.74 -39.49
C GLU A 35 8.78 -26.57 -38.34
N ILE A 36 8.42 -25.88 -37.24
CA ILE A 36 7.80 -26.50 -36.07
C ILE A 36 6.33 -26.07 -36.02
N THR A 37 5.43 -27.02 -36.03
CA THR A 37 3.99 -26.80 -35.91
C THR A 37 3.48 -27.26 -34.54
N THR A 38 2.57 -26.50 -33.95
CA THR A 38 1.90 -26.88 -32.68
C THR A 38 0.49 -26.32 -32.61
N PRO A 39 -0.55 -27.17 -32.51
CA PRO A 39 -1.85 -26.66 -32.07
C PRO A 39 -1.80 -26.33 -30.60
N PHE A 40 -2.42 -25.24 -30.22
CA PHE A 40 -2.56 -24.86 -28.81
C PHE A 40 -3.91 -24.22 -28.54
N HIS A 41 -4.33 -24.25 -27.27
CA HIS A 41 -5.56 -23.65 -26.78
C HIS A 41 -5.26 -22.81 -25.53
N VAL A 42 -5.65 -21.54 -25.55
CA VAL A 42 -5.51 -20.62 -24.41
C VAL A 42 -6.88 -20.18 -23.95
N LYS A 43 -7.20 -20.45 -22.71
CA LYS A 43 -8.40 -19.90 -22.06
C LYS A 43 -8.06 -18.58 -21.42
N LEU A 44 -8.50 -17.46 -22.02
CA LEU A 44 -8.33 -16.14 -21.45
C LEU A 44 -9.08 -16.07 -20.12
N PRO A 45 -8.41 -15.82 -18.98
CA PRO A 45 -9.04 -15.71 -17.66
C PRO A 45 -9.86 -14.44 -17.55
N LYS A 46 -10.66 -14.28 -16.47
CA LYS A 46 -11.00 -12.93 -16.01
C LYS A 46 -9.70 -12.20 -15.79
N HIS A 47 -9.67 -10.93 -16.21
CA HIS A 47 -8.46 -10.10 -16.18
C HIS A 47 -7.56 -10.39 -14.96
N PHE A 48 -6.35 -10.81 -15.23
CA PHE A 48 -5.32 -11.12 -14.23
C PHE A 48 -3.96 -10.82 -14.84
N SER A 49 -3.11 -10.12 -14.07
CA SER A 49 -1.79 -9.69 -14.54
C SER A 49 -1.90 -8.91 -15.86
N ARG A 50 -1.21 -9.31 -16.92
CA ARG A 50 -1.10 -8.57 -18.19
C ARG A 50 -2.17 -8.95 -19.21
N GLY A 51 -3.04 -9.94 -18.97
CA GLY A 51 -4.00 -10.43 -19.96
C GLY A 51 -5.32 -10.90 -19.39
N GLY A 52 -6.24 -11.27 -20.29
CA GLY A 52 -7.54 -11.82 -19.94
C GLY A 52 -8.73 -11.08 -20.53
N HIS A 53 -9.87 -11.07 -19.82
CA HIS A 53 -11.07 -10.35 -20.27
C HIS A 53 -11.82 -9.64 -19.15
N VAL A 54 -12.43 -8.51 -19.46
CA VAL A 54 -13.37 -7.81 -18.60
C VAL A 54 -14.71 -7.67 -19.34
N GLY A 55 -15.67 -8.55 -19.04
CA GLY A 55 -16.88 -8.67 -19.83
C GLY A 55 -16.55 -9.11 -21.25
N GLN A 56 -16.87 -8.26 -22.24
CA GLN A 56 -16.60 -8.48 -23.66
C GLN A 56 -15.40 -7.69 -24.20
N SER A 57 -14.52 -7.19 -23.32
CA SER A 57 -13.25 -6.60 -23.67
C SER A 57 -12.16 -7.63 -23.44
N TYR A 58 -11.39 -7.96 -24.45
CA TYR A 58 -10.38 -9.01 -24.45
C TYR A 58 -9.00 -8.41 -24.67
N GLN A 59 -8.01 -8.99 -23.99
CA GLN A 59 -6.62 -8.61 -24.00
C GLN A 59 -5.79 -9.89 -24.08
N ALA A 60 -5.29 -10.21 -25.25
CA ALA A 60 -4.47 -11.38 -25.51
C ALA A 60 -3.00 -10.98 -25.60
N THR A 61 -2.30 -11.17 -24.50
CA THR A 61 -0.89 -10.89 -24.33
C THR A 61 -0.21 -12.13 -23.77
N GLN A 62 1.03 -12.39 -24.15
CA GLN A 62 1.76 -13.61 -23.76
C GLN A 62 0.90 -14.87 -23.98
N TRP A 63 0.26 -14.97 -25.15
CA TRP A 63 -0.83 -15.93 -25.41
C TRP A 63 -0.44 -17.11 -26.28
N TYR A 64 0.73 -17.11 -26.84
CA TYR A 64 1.24 -18.15 -27.75
C TYR A 64 2.62 -18.64 -27.29
N PRO A 65 3.03 -19.89 -27.63
CA PRO A 65 4.37 -20.38 -27.33
C PRO A 65 5.42 -19.64 -28.17
N LYS A 66 6.47 -19.13 -27.48
CA LYS A 66 7.59 -18.40 -28.08
C LYS A 66 8.90 -19.17 -27.91
N PRO A 67 9.82 -19.12 -28.86
CA PRO A 67 11.18 -19.63 -28.67
C PRO A 67 11.90 -18.75 -27.64
N ALA A 68 12.72 -19.36 -26.78
CA ALA A 68 13.66 -18.62 -25.95
C ALA A 68 14.75 -17.98 -26.81
N VAL A 69 15.32 -16.86 -26.34
CA VAL A 69 16.48 -16.24 -26.97
C VAL A 69 17.70 -17.16 -26.81
N TYR A 70 18.47 -17.26 -27.88
CA TYR A 70 19.80 -17.89 -27.89
C TYR A 70 20.84 -16.87 -28.34
N ASP A 71 21.64 -16.36 -27.39
CA ASP A 71 22.67 -15.37 -27.63
C ASP A 71 24.08 -15.90 -27.34
N SER A 72 25.07 -15.01 -27.24
CA SER A 72 26.47 -15.37 -26.93
C SER A 72 26.67 -16.04 -25.56
N LYS A 73 25.68 -15.96 -24.67
CA LYS A 73 25.68 -16.60 -23.33
C LYS A 73 24.87 -17.91 -23.31
N GLY A 74 24.24 -18.30 -24.44
CA GLY A 74 23.43 -19.51 -24.57
C GLY A 74 21.92 -19.25 -24.54
N TRP A 75 21.16 -20.27 -24.12
CA TRP A 75 19.70 -20.20 -24.02
C TRP A 75 19.24 -19.40 -22.78
N HIS A 76 18.25 -18.54 -22.98
CA HIS A 76 17.60 -17.74 -21.93
C HIS A 76 16.13 -18.17 -21.76
N PRO A 77 15.84 -19.29 -21.07
CA PRO A 77 14.47 -19.68 -20.78
C PRO A 77 13.86 -18.70 -19.75
N MET A 78 12.81 -18.01 -20.15
CA MET A 78 12.20 -16.94 -19.36
C MET A 78 10.82 -17.35 -18.86
N PRO A 79 10.66 -17.74 -17.58
CA PRO A 79 9.35 -18.00 -17.01
C PRO A 79 8.53 -16.72 -16.90
N TYR A 80 7.20 -16.85 -16.85
CA TYR A 80 6.33 -15.74 -16.51
C TYR A 80 6.43 -15.45 -15.02
N LEU A 81 6.94 -14.26 -14.65
CA LEU A 81 7.06 -13.79 -13.26
C LEU A 81 6.17 -12.58 -13.04
N ASP A 82 5.89 -12.26 -11.77
CA ASP A 82 5.09 -11.10 -11.39
C ASP A 82 5.87 -9.77 -11.47
N GLN A 83 7.20 -9.82 -11.62
CA GLN A 83 8.07 -8.65 -11.75
C GLN A 83 9.11 -8.87 -12.85
N GLY A 84 9.35 -7.82 -13.63
CA GLY A 84 10.28 -7.80 -14.78
C GLY A 84 9.59 -8.10 -16.10
N GLU A 85 10.20 -7.61 -17.17
CA GLU A 85 9.70 -7.68 -18.53
C GLU A 85 10.13 -8.98 -19.23
N PHE A 86 9.96 -9.07 -20.54
CA PHE A 86 10.18 -10.27 -21.32
C PHE A 86 11.41 -10.12 -22.21
N TYR A 87 12.13 -11.21 -22.40
CA TYR A 87 13.27 -11.29 -23.33
C TYR A 87 12.94 -12.32 -24.40
N SER A 88 12.79 -11.88 -25.64
CA SER A 88 12.29 -12.70 -26.75
C SER A 88 13.06 -12.42 -28.03
N GLU A 89 13.11 -13.41 -28.94
CA GLU A 89 13.86 -13.34 -30.20
C GLU A 89 13.07 -12.62 -31.29
N PHE A 90 13.77 -11.89 -32.14
CA PHE A 90 13.20 -11.24 -33.33
C PHE A 90 12.65 -12.21 -34.34
N GLY A 91 11.53 -11.88 -34.96
CA GLY A 91 10.90 -12.67 -36.02
C GLY A 91 9.99 -11.83 -36.90
N THR A 92 9.51 -12.48 -37.96
CA THR A 92 8.41 -11.99 -38.78
C THR A 92 7.12 -12.62 -38.34
N TYR A 93 6.12 -11.83 -38.05
CA TYR A 93 4.81 -12.26 -37.61
C TYR A 93 3.76 -12.05 -38.69
N ASP A 94 3.05 -13.12 -39.06
CA ASP A 94 1.86 -13.12 -39.92
C ASP A 94 0.70 -13.76 -39.13
N VAL A 95 -0.14 -12.94 -38.54
CA VAL A 95 -1.17 -13.39 -37.59
C VAL A 95 -2.56 -13.12 -38.15
N ARG A 96 -3.42 -14.15 -38.15
CA ARG A 96 -4.83 -14.06 -38.58
C ARG A 96 -5.74 -14.24 -37.36
N ILE A 97 -6.55 -13.24 -37.09
CA ILE A 97 -7.46 -13.17 -35.94
C ILE A 97 -8.90 -13.23 -36.42
N THR A 98 -9.60 -14.29 -36.07
CA THR A 98 -11.03 -14.43 -36.39
C THR A 98 -11.89 -14.08 -35.20
N VAL A 99 -12.73 -13.07 -35.34
CA VAL A 99 -13.62 -12.54 -34.29
C VAL A 99 -15.03 -12.31 -34.85
N PRO A 100 -16.07 -12.18 -34.00
CA PRO A 100 -17.36 -11.69 -34.44
C PRO A 100 -17.25 -10.33 -35.12
N ILE A 101 -18.04 -10.13 -36.19
CA ILE A 101 -17.94 -8.96 -37.09
C ILE A 101 -18.01 -7.61 -36.38
N GLU A 102 -18.66 -7.54 -35.22
CA GLU A 102 -18.84 -6.30 -34.44
C GLU A 102 -17.59 -5.83 -33.68
N TYR A 103 -16.58 -6.71 -33.50
CA TYR A 103 -15.41 -6.37 -32.75
C TYR A 103 -14.45 -5.46 -33.51
N VAL A 104 -13.94 -4.45 -32.81
CA VAL A 104 -12.75 -3.70 -33.24
C VAL A 104 -11.55 -4.43 -32.65
N VAL A 105 -10.55 -4.70 -33.48
CA VAL A 105 -9.30 -5.34 -33.07
C VAL A 105 -8.15 -4.36 -33.25
N ALA A 106 -7.40 -4.12 -32.17
CA ALA A 106 -6.12 -3.46 -32.16
C ALA A 106 -5.03 -4.52 -31.93
N ALA A 107 -4.00 -4.56 -32.77
CA ALA A 107 -2.96 -5.57 -32.65
C ALA A 107 -1.59 -5.04 -33.06
N THR A 108 -0.55 -5.77 -32.66
CA THR A 108 0.82 -5.58 -33.14
C THR A 108 0.87 -5.63 -34.68
N GLY A 109 1.61 -4.70 -35.28
CA GLY A 109 1.90 -4.69 -36.73
C GLY A 109 0.79 -4.05 -37.57
N GLU A 110 0.98 -4.18 -38.86
CA GLU A 110 0.16 -3.56 -39.89
C GLU A 110 -1.06 -4.40 -40.24
N LEU A 111 -2.26 -3.86 -40.09
CA LEU A 111 -3.49 -4.46 -40.57
C LEU A 111 -3.47 -4.49 -42.10
N GLN A 112 -3.65 -5.67 -42.69
CA GLN A 112 -3.56 -5.87 -44.14
C GLN A 112 -4.88 -5.56 -44.89
N SER A 113 -6.06 -5.59 -44.21
CA SER A 113 -7.34 -5.31 -44.86
C SER A 113 -7.58 -3.80 -44.98
N ALA A 114 -7.65 -3.33 -46.23
CA ALA A 114 -8.01 -1.94 -46.53
C ALA A 114 -9.47 -1.64 -46.16
N GLU A 115 -10.39 -2.60 -46.34
CA GLU A 115 -11.80 -2.49 -46.00
C GLU A 115 -12.00 -2.32 -44.49
N GLU A 116 -11.26 -3.06 -43.65
CA GLU A 116 -11.33 -2.90 -42.20
C GLU A 116 -10.74 -1.58 -41.74
N LYS A 117 -9.63 -1.13 -42.33
CA LYS A 117 -9.08 0.21 -42.06
C LYS A 117 -10.09 1.29 -42.42
N GLN A 118 -10.77 1.16 -43.55
CA GLN A 118 -11.82 2.11 -43.95
C GLN A 118 -13.00 2.05 -42.97
N TRP A 119 -13.48 0.87 -42.64
CA TRP A 119 -14.57 0.68 -41.69
C TRP A 119 -14.24 1.31 -40.30
N MET A 120 -13.03 1.14 -39.81
CA MET A 120 -12.58 1.80 -38.58
C MET A 120 -12.56 3.32 -38.70
N ARG A 121 -12.08 3.87 -39.81
CA ARG A 121 -12.07 5.33 -40.08
C ARG A 121 -13.50 5.92 -40.19
N GLU A 122 -14.42 5.21 -40.80
CA GLU A 122 -15.83 5.63 -40.87
C GLU A 122 -16.49 5.67 -39.49
N ARG A 123 -16.07 4.80 -38.57
CA ARG A 123 -16.51 4.85 -37.17
C ARG A 123 -16.07 6.14 -36.47
N ILE A 124 -14.91 6.70 -36.82
CA ILE A 124 -14.42 8.00 -36.28
C ILE A 124 -15.44 9.10 -36.67
N GLN A 125 -15.76 9.21 -37.95
CA GLN A 125 -16.68 10.22 -38.45
C GLN A 125 -18.07 10.14 -37.83
N ASN A 126 -18.59 8.92 -37.70
CA ASN A 126 -19.87 8.66 -37.04
C ASN A 126 -19.86 8.99 -35.52
N THR A 127 -18.74 8.85 -34.88
CA THR A 127 -18.55 9.18 -33.46
C THR A 127 -18.48 10.70 -33.26
N GLU A 128 -17.75 11.42 -34.10
CA GLU A 128 -17.72 12.88 -34.10
C GLU A 128 -19.08 13.49 -34.36
N PHE A 129 -19.82 12.99 -35.33
CA PHE A 129 -21.19 13.41 -35.62
C PHE A 129 -22.14 13.19 -34.44
N ARG A 130 -22.01 12.06 -33.72
CA ARG A 130 -22.79 11.78 -32.51
C ARG A 130 -22.41 12.68 -31.33
N ILE A 131 -21.13 13.00 -31.17
CA ILE A 131 -20.64 13.91 -30.13
C ILE A 131 -21.15 15.33 -30.40
N GLN A 132 -21.01 15.85 -31.63
CA GLN A 132 -21.52 17.14 -32.00
C GLN A 132 -23.02 17.28 -31.78
N ASN A 133 -23.79 16.25 -32.14
CA ASN A 133 -25.24 16.23 -31.89
C ASN A 133 -25.60 16.10 -30.39
N SER A 134 -24.80 15.42 -29.59
CA SER A 134 -25.01 15.34 -28.14
C SER A 134 -24.64 16.64 -27.43
N GLU A 135 -23.62 17.33 -27.87
CA GLU A 135 -23.24 18.67 -27.38
C GLU A 135 -24.25 19.74 -27.80
N ALA A 136 -24.75 19.66 -29.01
CA ALA A 136 -25.83 20.52 -29.50
C ALA A 136 -27.16 20.26 -28.73
N ALA A 137 -27.45 19.01 -28.39
CA ALA A 137 -28.61 18.63 -27.59
C ALA A 137 -28.44 19.02 -26.10
N SER A 138 -27.23 19.16 -25.58
CA SER A 138 -26.96 19.60 -24.22
C SER A 138 -27.00 21.12 -24.03
N GLN A 139 -26.95 21.90 -25.12
CA GLN A 139 -27.18 23.32 -25.10
C GLN A 139 -28.67 23.67 -25.11
N LYS A 140 -29.44 23.22 -24.12
CA LYS A 140 -30.76 23.77 -23.86
C LYS A 140 -30.63 25.20 -23.33
N PRO A 141 -31.56 26.11 -23.70
CA PRO A 141 -31.45 27.52 -23.36
C PRO A 141 -31.43 27.73 -21.84
N LYS A 142 -30.54 28.59 -21.39
CA LYS A 142 -30.47 29.03 -19.98
C LYS A 142 -31.80 29.67 -19.60
N PHE A 143 -32.64 28.94 -18.87
CA PHE A 143 -33.76 29.53 -18.16
C PHE A 143 -33.22 30.44 -17.07
N LEU A 144 -33.57 31.73 -17.15
CA LEU A 144 -33.35 32.74 -16.14
C LEU A 144 -33.87 32.26 -14.78
N LYS A 145 -33.05 32.34 -13.75
CA LYS A 145 -33.43 32.01 -12.38
C LYS A 145 -34.54 32.98 -11.91
N PRO A 146 -35.64 32.48 -11.34
CA PRO A 146 -36.63 33.34 -10.67
C PRO A 146 -36.05 33.82 -9.34
N THR A 147 -36.22 35.09 -9.05
CA THR A 147 -35.93 35.76 -7.78
C THR A 147 -36.71 35.11 -6.62
N PRO A 148 -36.17 35.05 -5.40
CA PRO A 148 -36.84 34.42 -4.27
C PRO A 148 -37.93 35.31 -3.71
N LYS A 149 -39.18 34.78 -3.69
CA LYS A 149 -40.30 35.37 -2.94
C LYS A 149 -40.29 34.86 -1.48
N LYS A 150 -40.52 35.77 -0.57
CA LYS A 150 -40.67 35.58 0.88
C LYS A 150 -41.80 34.62 1.22
N PRO A 151 -41.72 33.88 2.34
CA PRO A 151 -42.75 32.89 2.74
C PRO A 151 -43.93 33.55 3.43
N ALA A 152 -45.12 33.06 3.12
CA ALA A 152 -46.43 33.36 3.82
C ALA A 152 -46.83 32.13 4.68
N PRO A 153 -47.73 32.34 5.69
CA PRO A 153 -47.78 31.47 6.88
C PRO A 153 -48.62 30.21 6.76
N LYS A 154 -48.30 29.28 7.64
CA LYS A 154 -48.92 27.95 7.79
C LYS A 154 -50.33 28.05 8.38
N THR A 155 -51.25 27.29 7.81
CA THR A 155 -52.47 26.89 8.51
C THR A 155 -52.64 25.35 8.43
N PRO A 156 -53.23 24.71 9.45
CA PRO A 156 -53.11 23.28 9.67
C PRO A 156 -54.26 22.48 9.06
N VAL A 157 -53.97 21.28 8.55
CA VAL A 157 -55.02 20.31 8.14
C VAL A 157 -54.86 19.02 8.94
N LYS A 158 -56.02 18.59 9.41
CA LYS A 158 -56.31 17.51 10.35
C LYS A 158 -55.95 16.11 9.84
N LYS A 159 -55.62 15.28 10.81
CA LYS A 159 -55.60 13.82 10.73
C LYS A 159 -56.95 13.22 10.37
N SER A 160 -56.94 12.23 9.54
CA SER A 160 -58.03 11.23 9.53
C SER A 160 -57.42 9.83 9.48
N THR A 161 -57.77 9.10 10.49
CA THR A 161 -57.52 7.69 10.72
C THR A 161 -58.51 6.85 9.92
N ASN A 162 -58.08 5.72 9.34
CA ASN A 162 -58.92 4.53 9.35
C ASN A 162 -58.10 3.23 9.30
N LYS A 163 -58.50 2.37 10.22
CA LYS A 163 -57.97 1.04 10.50
C LYS A 163 -58.66 -0.04 9.65
N ALA A 164 -57.97 -1.04 9.32
CA ALA A 164 -58.00 -2.44 9.77
C ALA A 164 -58.56 -3.46 8.72
N PRO A 165 -58.53 -4.77 9.02
CA PRO A 165 -57.44 -5.68 8.67
C PRO A 165 -58.01 -6.96 8.00
N LEU A 166 -57.21 -7.85 7.46
CA LEU A 166 -57.66 -9.24 7.30
C LEU A 166 -56.53 -10.29 7.34
N LYS A 167 -56.81 -11.26 8.13
CA LYS A 167 -56.11 -12.44 8.61
C LYS A 167 -55.73 -13.49 7.55
N SER A 168 -54.55 -14.07 7.70
CA SER A 168 -54.23 -15.47 8.11
C SER A 168 -54.69 -16.64 7.20
N LYS A 169 -53.71 -17.50 6.87
CA LYS A 169 -53.65 -18.89 7.37
C LYS A 169 -52.35 -19.59 6.97
N LYS A 170 -51.79 -20.24 7.96
CA LYS A 170 -50.73 -21.26 7.91
C LYS A 170 -51.16 -22.50 7.14
N ASN A 171 -50.21 -23.22 6.52
CA ASN A 171 -50.08 -24.63 6.86
C ASN A 171 -48.66 -25.14 6.51
N VAL A 172 -48.14 -25.88 7.48
CA VAL A 172 -46.89 -26.60 7.52
C VAL A 172 -47.13 -28.04 7.10
N ALA A 173 -46.26 -28.64 6.31
CA ALA A 173 -45.90 -30.06 6.43
C ALA A 173 -44.60 -30.38 5.72
N LYS A 174 -43.70 -31.09 6.44
CA LYS A 174 -42.51 -31.81 6.06
C LYS A 174 -42.79 -33.30 6.38
N PRO A 175 -41.92 -34.30 6.07
CA PRO A 175 -41.24 -34.70 4.82
C PRO A 175 -41.52 -36.19 4.46
N ALA A 176 -41.04 -36.70 3.33
CA ALA A 176 -40.66 -38.10 3.18
C ALA A 176 -39.71 -38.28 2.00
N GLU A 177 -38.58 -38.90 2.27
CA GLU A 177 -37.62 -39.42 1.31
C GLU A 177 -38.18 -40.65 0.57
N ALA A 178 -37.92 -40.73 -0.73
CA ALA A 178 -37.87 -42.01 -1.45
C ALA A 178 -36.98 -41.86 -2.69
N GLU A 179 -35.94 -42.65 -2.72
CA GLU A 179 -35.05 -42.84 -3.86
C GLU A 179 -35.77 -43.44 -5.04
N SER A 180 -35.61 -42.89 -6.25
CA SER A 180 -35.79 -43.64 -7.49
C SER A 180 -34.85 -43.15 -8.57
N LYS A 181 -34.14 -44.10 -9.22
CA LYS A 181 -33.21 -43.94 -10.33
C LYS A 181 -33.76 -43.10 -11.46
N PRO A 182 -32.94 -42.26 -12.14
CA PRO A 182 -33.38 -41.48 -13.26
C PRO A 182 -33.44 -42.32 -14.54
N ALA A 183 -34.57 -42.20 -15.25
CA ALA A 183 -34.70 -42.57 -16.64
C ALA A 183 -33.97 -41.54 -17.51
N GLU A 184 -33.31 -42.01 -18.60
CA GLU A 184 -32.69 -41.15 -19.61
C GLU A 184 -33.70 -40.11 -20.15
N PRO A 185 -33.31 -38.83 -20.20
CA PRO A 185 -34.11 -37.84 -20.88
C PRO A 185 -33.89 -37.92 -22.38
N ALA A 186 -34.96 -38.00 -23.12
CA ALA A 186 -35.02 -37.84 -24.59
C ALA A 186 -34.21 -36.57 -24.99
N ILE A 187 -33.41 -36.72 -26.06
CA ILE A 187 -32.64 -35.63 -26.65
C ILE A 187 -33.58 -34.50 -27.06
N ALA A 188 -33.68 -33.46 -26.24
CA ALA A 188 -34.28 -32.21 -26.67
C ALA A 188 -33.40 -31.60 -27.75
N ALA A 189 -33.92 -31.29 -28.89
CA ALA A 189 -33.23 -30.60 -29.97
C ALA A 189 -32.54 -29.35 -29.43
N LYS A 190 -31.21 -29.26 -29.58
CA LYS A 190 -30.43 -28.06 -29.28
C LYS A 190 -31.10 -26.87 -29.99
N PRO A 191 -31.33 -25.73 -29.30
CA PRO A 191 -31.77 -24.53 -30.00
C PRO A 191 -30.77 -24.21 -31.10
N ASN A 192 -31.25 -23.88 -32.28
CA ASN A 192 -30.48 -23.47 -33.44
C ASN A 192 -29.42 -22.48 -32.98
N ALA A 193 -28.14 -22.86 -33.04
CA ALA A 193 -27.02 -21.97 -32.78
C ALA A 193 -27.15 -20.83 -33.80
N THR A 194 -27.43 -19.63 -33.32
CA THR A 194 -27.41 -18.43 -34.14
C THR A 194 -25.99 -18.37 -34.72
N VAL A 195 -25.88 -18.50 -36.04
CA VAL A 195 -24.58 -18.38 -36.72
C VAL A 195 -24.10 -16.97 -36.54
N ILE A 196 -23.16 -16.76 -35.63
CA ILE A 196 -22.54 -15.46 -35.41
C ILE A 196 -21.64 -15.17 -36.61
N ALA A 197 -21.96 -14.10 -37.36
CA ALA A 197 -21.13 -13.65 -38.45
C ALA A 197 -19.74 -13.28 -37.92
N THR A 198 -18.67 -13.78 -38.53
CA THR A 198 -17.28 -13.54 -38.17
C THR A 198 -16.51 -12.86 -39.29
N LYS A 199 -15.44 -12.17 -38.93
CA LYS A 199 -14.45 -11.65 -39.84
C LYS A 199 -13.06 -12.13 -39.46
N THR A 200 -12.16 -12.29 -40.43
CA THR A 200 -10.77 -12.67 -40.22
C THR A 200 -9.87 -11.49 -40.63
N LEU A 201 -9.09 -11.00 -39.69
CA LEU A 201 -8.18 -9.89 -39.89
C LEU A 201 -6.75 -10.41 -39.89
N GLN A 202 -5.94 -9.99 -40.88
CA GLN A 202 -4.53 -10.32 -40.96
C GLN A 202 -3.67 -9.13 -40.57
N PHE A 203 -2.72 -9.40 -39.65
CA PHE A 203 -1.71 -8.44 -39.23
C PHE A 203 -0.33 -8.98 -39.57
N LYS A 204 0.56 -8.13 -40.08
CA LYS A 204 1.93 -8.48 -40.41
C LYS A 204 2.90 -7.49 -39.82
N GLN A 205 4.04 -8.00 -39.32
CA GLN A 205 5.15 -7.17 -38.87
C GLN A 205 6.45 -7.95 -38.90
N ASP A 206 7.46 -7.33 -39.49
CA ASP A 206 8.83 -7.85 -39.48
C ASP A 206 9.64 -7.28 -38.32
N ARG A 207 10.64 -8.03 -37.91
CA ARG A 207 11.66 -7.63 -36.92
C ARG A 207 11.06 -7.12 -35.60
N ILE A 208 10.14 -7.89 -35.07
CA ILE A 208 9.57 -7.74 -33.71
C ILE A 208 9.74 -9.02 -32.93
N HIS A 209 9.64 -8.94 -31.61
CA HIS A 209 9.88 -10.10 -30.71
C HIS A 209 8.65 -10.53 -29.91
N ASP A 210 7.49 -9.88 -30.08
CA ASP A 210 6.22 -10.27 -29.46
C ASP A 210 5.03 -9.82 -30.29
N PHE A 211 3.87 -10.41 -30.02
CA PHE A 211 2.61 -10.07 -30.66
C PHE A 211 1.45 -10.03 -29.66
N ALA A 212 0.86 -8.87 -29.44
CA ALA A 212 -0.31 -8.66 -28.59
C ALA A 212 -1.51 -8.20 -29.41
N TRP A 213 -2.72 -8.54 -28.97
CA TRP A 213 -3.94 -8.00 -29.57
C TRP A 213 -5.04 -7.77 -28.54
N PHE A 214 -5.89 -6.79 -28.84
CA PHE A 214 -6.95 -6.30 -28.00
C PHE A 214 -8.24 -6.23 -28.82
N ALA A 215 -9.38 -6.62 -28.24
CA ALA A 215 -10.66 -6.60 -28.93
C ALA A 215 -11.80 -6.14 -28.03
N ASP A 216 -12.54 -5.12 -28.48
CA ASP A 216 -13.76 -4.63 -27.81
C ASP A 216 -14.72 -4.06 -28.87
N LYS A 217 -16.01 -4.37 -28.74
CA LYS A 217 -17.07 -3.82 -29.62
C LYS A 217 -17.27 -2.33 -29.42
N ARG A 218 -16.81 -1.77 -28.30
CA ARG A 218 -17.09 -0.40 -27.85
C ARG A 218 -15.90 0.54 -28.04
N PHE A 219 -14.81 0.08 -28.62
CA PHE A 219 -13.69 0.98 -28.91
C PHE A 219 -14.13 2.13 -29.80
N VAL A 220 -13.82 3.32 -29.36
CA VAL A 220 -13.63 4.50 -30.22
C VAL A 220 -12.25 4.33 -30.85
N VAL A 221 -12.14 4.66 -32.11
CA VAL A 221 -10.88 4.57 -32.84
C VAL A 221 -10.55 5.99 -33.32
N ASP A 222 -9.36 6.46 -32.98
CA ASP A 222 -8.80 7.68 -33.56
C ASP A 222 -7.60 7.32 -34.45
N TYR A 223 -7.41 8.08 -35.53
CA TYR A 223 -6.39 7.83 -36.54
C TYR A 223 -5.78 9.11 -37.03
N ASP A 224 -4.48 9.09 -37.20
CA ASP A 224 -3.73 10.16 -37.89
C ASP A 224 -2.44 9.57 -38.50
N THR A 225 -1.64 10.37 -39.15
CA THR A 225 -0.35 9.98 -39.68
C THR A 225 0.78 10.77 -39.09
N VAL A 226 1.97 10.18 -39.05
CA VAL A 226 3.23 10.83 -38.64
C VAL A 226 4.18 10.86 -39.82
N LYS A 227 4.60 12.05 -40.26
CA LYS A 227 5.64 12.20 -41.27
C LYS A 227 7.01 12.31 -40.61
N LEU A 228 7.88 11.36 -40.84
CA LEU A 228 9.23 11.32 -40.32
C LEU A 228 10.20 12.22 -41.09
N ALA A 229 11.41 12.41 -40.56
CA ALA A 229 12.42 13.27 -41.19
C ALA A 229 12.87 12.75 -42.56
N SER A 230 12.89 11.46 -42.77
CA SER A 230 13.16 10.82 -44.09
C SER A 230 12.07 11.08 -45.13
N GLY A 231 10.92 11.60 -44.72
CA GLY A 231 9.72 11.73 -45.54
C GLY A 231 8.78 10.51 -45.48
N ARG A 232 9.16 9.43 -44.81
CA ARG A 232 8.32 8.25 -44.57
C ARG A 232 7.12 8.64 -43.74
N VAL A 233 5.95 8.08 -44.05
CA VAL A 233 4.70 8.33 -43.34
C VAL A 233 4.28 7.03 -42.62
N ILE A 234 4.00 7.11 -41.37
CA ILE A 234 3.51 6.01 -40.56
C ILE A 234 2.09 6.23 -40.08
N GLU A 235 1.33 5.17 -39.89
CA GLU A 235 -0.03 5.20 -39.36
C GLU A 235 0.02 5.31 -37.83
N ALA A 236 -0.77 6.21 -37.23
CA ALA A 236 -0.94 6.34 -35.78
C ALA A 236 -2.40 6.07 -35.40
N TRP A 237 -2.62 5.10 -34.52
CA TRP A 237 -3.94 4.65 -34.11
C TRP A 237 -4.11 4.75 -32.61
N SER A 238 -5.34 5.08 -32.16
CA SER A 238 -5.72 5.01 -30.75
C SER A 238 -7.06 4.30 -30.58
N PHE A 239 -7.15 3.45 -29.56
CA PHE A 239 -8.31 2.63 -29.25
C PHE A 239 -8.69 2.80 -27.79
N TYR A 240 -9.88 3.35 -27.50
CA TYR A 240 -10.30 3.63 -26.12
C TYR A 240 -11.82 3.57 -25.94
N PRO A 241 -12.35 3.37 -24.70
CA PRO A 241 -13.78 3.44 -24.44
C PRO A 241 -14.34 4.86 -24.59
N GLN A 242 -15.47 5.02 -25.23
CA GLN A 242 -16.13 6.30 -25.54
C GLN A 242 -16.31 7.23 -24.32
N LYS A 243 -16.33 6.71 -23.11
CA LYS A 243 -16.54 7.48 -21.87
C LYS A 243 -15.30 8.26 -21.41
N ASP A 244 -14.13 7.93 -21.90
CA ASP A 244 -12.89 8.56 -21.48
C ASP A 244 -12.50 9.72 -22.40
N THR A 245 -12.83 10.93 -21.95
CA THR A 245 -12.57 12.15 -22.71
C THR A 245 -11.09 12.57 -22.74
N LEU A 246 -10.26 12.05 -21.84
CA LEU A 246 -8.81 12.34 -21.82
C LEU A 246 -8.13 11.75 -23.06
N TRP A 247 -8.62 10.62 -23.55
CA TRP A 247 -8.04 9.89 -24.67
C TRP A 247 -8.23 10.53 -26.06
N LYS A 248 -9.08 11.53 -26.19
CA LYS A 248 -9.32 12.25 -27.47
C LYS A 248 -8.06 12.86 -28.09
N HIS A 249 -7.00 13.04 -27.33
CA HIS A 249 -5.73 13.59 -27.79
C HIS A 249 -4.59 12.56 -27.81
N SER A 250 -4.88 11.30 -27.54
CA SER A 250 -3.86 10.25 -27.42
C SER A 250 -3.08 9.98 -28.69
N VAL A 251 -3.71 10.08 -29.88
CA VAL A 251 -3.01 10.00 -31.17
C VAL A 251 -1.96 11.11 -31.29
N ALA A 252 -2.30 12.33 -30.93
CA ALA A 252 -1.35 13.46 -30.98
C ALA A 252 -0.17 13.23 -30.00
N MET A 253 -0.45 12.69 -28.80
CA MET A 253 0.57 12.34 -27.82
C MET A 253 1.53 11.26 -28.37
N ALA A 254 1.00 10.21 -29.02
CA ALA A 254 1.80 9.18 -29.66
C ALA A 254 2.67 9.74 -30.81
N LYS A 255 2.12 10.65 -31.60
CA LYS A 255 2.88 11.35 -32.66
C LYS A 255 4.05 12.17 -32.09
N ASP A 256 3.82 12.91 -31.00
CA ASP A 256 4.86 13.68 -30.33
C ASP A 256 5.98 12.77 -29.80
N ALA A 257 5.62 11.65 -29.20
CA ALA A 257 6.57 10.63 -28.74
C ALA A 257 7.44 10.09 -29.90
N ILE A 258 6.81 9.70 -31.02
CA ILE A 258 7.52 9.24 -32.21
C ILE A 258 8.48 10.31 -32.77
N HIS A 259 8.04 11.55 -32.89
CA HIS A 259 8.90 12.64 -33.37
C HIS A 259 10.07 12.90 -32.43
N PHE A 260 9.81 12.97 -31.12
CA PHE A 260 10.83 13.24 -30.12
C PHE A 260 11.90 12.17 -30.10
N ARG A 261 11.49 10.90 -30.02
CA ARG A 261 12.42 9.75 -29.98
C ARG A 261 13.18 9.57 -31.29
N SER A 262 12.49 9.69 -32.42
CA SER A 262 13.13 9.60 -33.75
C SER A 262 14.23 10.63 -33.95
N LYS A 263 14.05 11.84 -33.41
CA LYS A 263 15.05 12.93 -33.51
C LYS A 263 16.28 12.65 -32.67
N LEU A 264 16.10 12.10 -31.46
CA LEU A 264 17.18 12.00 -30.47
C LEU A 264 17.95 10.68 -30.54
N ILE A 265 17.29 9.59 -30.94
CA ILE A 265 17.87 8.24 -30.87
C ILE A 265 18.09 7.65 -32.24
N GLY A 266 17.05 7.64 -33.06
CA GLY A 266 17.06 7.10 -34.40
C GLY A 266 15.65 6.98 -34.93
N GLU A 267 15.49 7.07 -36.26
CA GLU A 267 14.16 7.10 -36.87
C GLU A 267 13.37 5.81 -36.58
N TYR A 268 12.10 5.98 -36.21
CA TYR A 268 11.18 4.86 -35.98
C TYR A 268 11.05 3.96 -37.19
N PRO A 269 11.38 2.65 -37.11
CA PRO A 269 11.54 1.83 -38.30
C PRO A 269 10.24 1.22 -38.81
N TYR A 270 9.18 1.16 -37.99
CA TYR A 270 7.91 0.52 -38.36
C TYR A 270 6.95 1.50 -39.03
N ASN A 271 5.92 0.97 -39.73
CA ASN A 271 4.92 1.76 -40.47
C ASN A 271 3.66 2.08 -39.64
N VAL A 272 3.58 1.58 -38.42
CA VAL A 272 2.42 1.75 -37.54
C VAL A 272 2.85 1.96 -36.10
N VAL A 273 2.10 2.81 -35.37
CA VAL A 273 2.11 2.90 -33.92
C VAL A 273 0.68 2.92 -33.43
N SER A 274 0.38 2.14 -32.39
CA SER A 274 -0.95 2.05 -31.82
C SER A 274 -0.89 2.23 -30.29
N VAL A 275 -1.89 2.90 -29.74
CA VAL A 275 -2.09 3.01 -28.28
C VAL A 275 -3.49 2.53 -27.93
N VAL A 276 -3.62 1.68 -26.91
CA VAL A 276 -4.90 1.11 -26.50
C VAL A 276 -5.16 1.30 -25.03
N GLN A 277 -6.33 1.79 -24.67
CA GLN A 277 -6.74 1.91 -23.27
C GLN A 277 -7.22 0.55 -22.73
N THR A 278 -6.63 0.15 -21.62
CA THR A 278 -7.05 -1.01 -20.85
C THR A 278 -7.59 -0.61 -19.48
N LYS A 279 -8.03 -1.59 -18.68
CA LYS A 279 -8.54 -1.33 -17.33
C LYS A 279 -7.49 -1.49 -16.23
N GLU A 280 -6.28 -1.77 -16.61
CA GLU A 280 -5.15 -1.91 -15.72
C GLU A 280 -4.67 -0.58 -15.19
N SER A 281 -3.80 -0.59 -14.17
CA SER A 281 -2.99 0.54 -13.76
C SER A 281 -1.60 0.39 -14.38
N GLY A 282 -1.04 1.47 -14.93
CA GLY A 282 0.26 1.43 -15.61
C GLY A 282 0.12 1.26 -17.12
N GLY A 283 1.17 0.78 -17.76
CA GLY A 283 1.22 0.49 -19.18
C GLY A 283 1.95 -0.82 -19.48
N MET A 284 2.02 -1.17 -20.76
CA MET A 284 2.86 -2.24 -21.29
C MET A 284 3.14 -2.01 -22.75
N GLU A 285 4.37 -2.23 -23.14
CA GLU A 285 5.05 -1.78 -24.34
C GLU A 285 5.15 -2.85 -25.44
N TYR A 286 4.09 -3.53 -25.80
CA TYR A 286 4.17 -4.50 -26.90
C TYR A 286 4.62 -3.84 -28.20
N PRO A 287 5.42 -4.52 -29.05
CA PRO A 287 5.94 -3.92 -30.27
C PRO A 287 4.84 -3.31 -31.14
N THR A 288 5.01 -2.05 -31.52
CA THR A 288 4.09 -1.22 -32.30
C THR A 288 2.71 -0.97 -31.69
N ILE A 289 2.38 -1.57 -30.55
CA ILE A 289 1.14 -1.33 -29.82
C ILE A 289 1.39 -1.32 -28.32
N THR A 290 1.02 -0.23 -27.64
CA THR A 290 1.14 -0.11 -26.21
C THR A 290 -0.24 -0.09 -25.56
N ASN A 291 -0.40 -0.78 -24.42
CA ASN A 291 -1.63 -0.64 -23.65
C ASN A 291 -1.40 0.23 -22.41
N ILE A 292 -2.35 1.07 -22.10
CA ILE A 292 -2.25 2.05 -21.03
C ILE A 292 -3.54 2.03 -20.21
N GLY A 293 -3.38 2.07 -18.90
CA GLY A 293 -4.48 2.06 -17.96
C GLY A 293 -5.21 3.42 -17.83
N ILE A 294 -6.10 3.50 -16.85
CA ILE A 294 -6.84 4.74 -16.56
C ILE A 294 -5.89 5.73 -15.87
N MET A 295 -5.72 6.91 -16.46
CA MET A 295 -4.87 7.97 -15.95
C MET A 295 -5.67 9.11 -15.30
N PRO A 296 -5.10 9.82 -14.30
CA PRO A 296 -5.82 10.85 -13.56
C PRO A 296 -5.99 12.17 -14.33
N ASP A 297 -5.09 12.47 -15.27
CA ASP A 297 -5.07 13.72 -16.03
C ASP A 297 -4.33 13.55 -17.36
N ALA A 298 -4.52 14.55 -18.26
CA ALA A 298 -3.97 14.50 -19.61
C ALA A 298 -2.43 14.54 -19.67
N LYS A 299 -1.78 15.23 -18.73
CA LYS A 299 -0.32 15.29 -18.69
C LYS A 299 0.26 13.94 -18.27
N THR A 300 -0.34 13.30 -17.29
CA THR A 300 0.06 11.95 -16.86
C THR A 300 -0.17 10.94 -17.98
N LEU A 301 -1.30 11.04 -18.69
CA LEU A 301 -1.57 10.19 -19.85
C LEU A 301 -0.49 10.38 -20.94
N ASP A 302 -0.14 11.62 -21.29
CA ASP A 302 0.88 11.91 -22.27
C ASP A 302 2.27 11.39 -21.88
N MET A 303 2.64 11.55 -20.61
CA MET A 303 3.90 11.02 -20.08
C MET A 303 3.96 9.49 -20.16
N VAL A 304 2.85 8.79 -19.85
CA VAL A 304 2.80 7.33 -19.94
C VAL A 304 2.77 6.87 -21.40
N ILE A 305 2.01 7.54 -22.29
CA ILE A 305 2.05 7.24 -23.74
C ILE A 305 3.48 7.39 -24.28
N GLU A 306 4.18 8.46 -23.91
CA GLU A 306 5.57 8.66 -24.35
C GLU A 306 6.51 7.58 -23.83
N HIS A 307 6.35 7.18 -22.56
CA HIS A 307 7.14 6.12 -21.94
C HIS A 307 6.93 4.78 -22.65
N GLU A 308 5.67 4.36 -22.81
CA GLU A 308 5.34 3.07 -23.43
C GLU A 308 5.67 3.04 -24.95
N VAL A 309 5.46 4.15 -25.67
CA VAL A 309 5.89 4.27 -27.08
C VAL A 309 7.42 4.26 -27.17
N GLY A 310 8.10 4.86 -26.19
CA GLY A 310 9.55 4.92 -26.09
C GLY A 310 10.22 3.56 -26.02
N HIS A 311 9.56 2.58 -25.43
CA HIS A 311 10.02 1.19 -25.39
C HIS A 311 10.11 0.53 -26.77
N ASN A 312 9.51 1.09 -27.83
CA ASN A 312 9.83 0.60 -29.18
C ASN A 312 11.32 0.76 -29.52
N TRP A 313 12.04 1.71 -28.91
CA TRP A 313 13.49 1.85 -29.03
C TRP A 313 14.25 0.98 -28.01
N PHE A 314 13.92 1.09 -26.74
CA PHE A 314 14.54 0.33 -25.66
C PHE A 314 13.59 -0.80 -25.27
N TYR A 315 13.90 -2.02 -25.49
CA TYR A 315 13.12 -3.24 -25.49
C TYR A 315 12.75 -3.68 -26.95
N GLY A 316 12.05 -2.86 -27.71
CA GLY A 316 11.54 -3.23 -29.03
C GLY A 316 12.63 -3.40 -30.08
N ILE A 317 13.49 -2.41 -30.27
CA ILE A 317 14.52 -2.37 -31.34
C ILE A 317 15.90 -2.71 -30.78
N LEU A 318 16.25 -2.14 -29.61
CA LEU A 318 17.45 -2.46 -28.84
C LEU A 318 17.07 -3.50 -27.78
N ALA A 319 16.90 -4.75 -28.20
CA ALA A 319 16.34 -5.81 -27.38
C ALA A 319 17.36 -6.37 -26.39
N SER A 320 17.77 -5.56 -25.41
CA SER A 320 18.57 -5.99 -24.28
C SER A 320 17.83 -6.98 -23.39
N ASN A 321 18.56 -7.79 -22.62
CA ASN A 321 17.96 -8.73 -21.69
C ASN A 321 17.38 -8.00 -20.46
N GLU A 322 16.09 -7.74 -20.46
CA GLU A 322 15.38 -6.99 -19.42
C GLU A 322 15.27 -7.71 -18.09
N ARG A 323 15.38 -9.05 -18.10
CA ARG A 323 15.40 -9.83 -16.88
C ARG A 323 16.68 -9.61 -16.08
N ASP A 324 17.79 -9.60 -16.75
CA ASP A 324 19.10 -9.47 -16.13
C ASP A 324 19.53 -8.01 -16.00
N HIS A 325 19.09 -7.15 -16.93
CA HIS A 325 19.51 -5.77 -17.06
C HIS A 325 18.32 -4.79 -17.25
N PRO A 326 17.33 -4.76 -16.35
CA PRO A 326 16.14 -3.92 -16.52
C PRO A 326 16.44 -2.41 -16.65
N TRP A 327 17.63 -2.00 -16.23
CA TRP A 327 18.08 -0.63 -16.35
C TRP A 327 18.34 -0.19 -17.80
N MET A 328 18.70 -1.13 -18.68
CA MET A 328 18.95 -0.85 -20.12
C MET A 328 17.66 -0.54 -20.88
N ASP A 329 16.57 -1.09 -20.42
CA ASP A 329 15.23 -0.83 -20.89
C ASP A 329 14.59 0.32 -20.09
N GLU A 330 14.02 0.06 -18.96
CA GLU A 330 13.23 0.96 -18.13
C GLU A 330 13.97 2.23 -17.71
N GLY A 331 15.24 2.07 -17.36
CA GLY A 331 16.05 3.17 -16.85
C GLY A 331 16.46 4.16 -17.91
N ILE A 332 16.95 3.66 -19.05
CA ILE A 332 17.30 4.50 -20.20
C ILE A 332 16.04 5.14 -20.78
N ASN A 333 14.95 4.38 -20.89
CA ASN A 333 13.68 4.90 -21.33
C ASN A 333 13.16 6.02 -20.43
N SER A 334 13.22 5.87 -19.11
CA SER A 334 12.86 6.89 -18.13
C SER A 334 13.70 8.16 -18.23
N TYR A 335 14.99 8.06 -18.57
CA TYR A 335 15.84 9.23 -18.82
C TYR A 335 15.31 10.04 -20.00
N TYR A 336 14.93 9.41 -21.11
CA TYR A 336 14.35 10.10 -22.25
C TYR A 336 12.96 10.65 -21.95
N GLY A 337 12.14 9.95 -21.17
CA GLY A 337 10.87 10.45 -20.68
C GLY A 337 11.03 11.76 -19.88
N ASN A 338 12.07 11.86 -19.02
CA ASN A 338 12.40 13.12 -18.34
C ASN A 338 12.78 14.24 -19.32
N ARG A 339 13.52 13.94 -20.39
CA ARG A 339 13.84 14.91 -21.45
C ARG A 339 12.62 15.34 -22.24
N TYR A 340 11.69 14.42 -22.52
CA TYR A 340 10.42 14.73 -23.17
C TYR A 340 9.57 15.68 -22.34
N VAL A 341 9.43 15.42 -21.05
CA VAL A 341 8.70 16.31 -20.15
C VAL A 341 9.32 17.70 -20.11
N ALA A 342 10.65 17.80 -20.09
CA ALA A 342 11.34 19.08 -20.12
C ALA A 342 11.17 19.82 -21.45
N TRP A 343 11.07 19.08 -22.57
CA TRP A 343 10.85 19.64 -23.90
C TRP A 343 9.40 20.10 -24.10
N LYS A 344 8.42 19.25 -23.77
CA LYS A 344 7.00 19.52 -24.06
C LYS A 344 6.35 20.42 -23.02
N TYR A 345 6.80 20.34 -21.78
CA TYR A 345 6.25 21.07 -20.63
C TYR A 345 7.33 21.94 -19.93
N PRO A 346 7.95 22.90 -20.67
CA PRO A 346 9.06 23.68 -20.13
C PRO A 346 8.64 24.61 -19.00
N GLU A 347 7.35 24.97 -18.94
CA GLU A 347 6.84 25.83 -17.89
C GLU A 347 6.85 25.12 -16.53
N LYS A 348 7.61 25.68 -15.59
CA LYS A 348 7.57 25.20 -14.22
C LYS A 348 6.21 25.49 -13.62
N ARG A 349 5.46 24.42 -13.27
CA ARG A 349 4.24 24.58 -12.49
C ARG A 349 4.52 25.43 -11.25
N LYS A 350 3.74 26.49 -11.05
CA LYS A 350 3.79 27.27 -9.81
C LYS A 350 3.46 26.36 -8.64
N ARG A 351 4.47 26.07 -7.84
CA ARG A 351 4.33 25.24 -6.65
C ARG A 351 3.66 26.08 -5.55
N ASN A 352 2.63 25.52 -4.93
CA ASN A 352 2.02 26.16 -3.79
C ASN A 352 3.01 26.21 -2.61
N TRP A 353 2.66 26.95 -1.54
CA TRP A 353 3.56 27.14 -0.41
C TRP A 353 4.00 25.84 0.26
N LEU A 354 3.09 24.85 0.40
CA LEU A 354 3.41 23.54 0.97
C LEU A 354 4.32 22.72 0.02
N GLU A 355 4.01 22.66 -1.25
CA GLU A 355 4.83 21.99 -2.28
C GLU A 355 6.25 22.58 -2.33
N SER A 356 6.40 23.89 -2.12
CA SER A 356 7.70 24.56 -2.12
C SER A 356 8.62 24.13 -0.95
N LYS A 357 8.07 23.46 0.06
CA LYS A 357 8.81 22.91 1.23
C LYS A 357 9.43 21.54 0.96
N ILE A 358 9.07 20.90 -0.13
CA ILE A 358 9.54 19.56 -0.54
C ILE A 358 10.55 19.74 -1.69
N PRO A 359 11.56 18.87 -1.84
CA PRO A 359 12.47 18.89 -2.99
C PRO A 359 11.70 18.83 -4.33
N GLU A 360 12.23 19.48 -5.34
CA GLU A 360 11.63 19.45 -6.68
C GLU A 360 11.81 18.06 -7.34
N ASN A 361 13.00 17.50 -7.22
CA ASN A 361 13.31 16.18 -7.76
C ASN A 361 12.94 15.09 -6.75
N GLN A 362 11.74 14.54 -6.91
CA GLN A 362 11.22 13.45 -6.06
C GLN A 362 11.98 12.14 -6.26
N THR A 363 12.41 11.85 -7.49
CA THR A 363 13.20 10.66 -7.82
C THR A 363 14.49 10.65 -7.02
N LYS A 364 15.23 11.77 -7.03
CA LYS A 364 16.46 11.94 -6.27
C LYS A 364 16.24 11.79 -4.77
N LEU A 365 15.15 12.34 -4.25
CA LEU A 365 14.77 12.20 -2.86
C LEU A 365 14.51 10.73 -2.49
N ASN A 366 13.74 10.01 -3.29
CA ASN A 366 13.41 8.60 -3.04
C ASN A 366 14.68 7.73 -3.04
N VAL A 367 15.56 7.90 -4.03
CA VAL A 367 16.86 7.21 -4.07
C VAL A 367 17.69 7.51 -2.81
N ALA A 368 17.72 8.77 -2.36
CA ALA A 368 18.45 9.17 -1.17
C ALA A 368 17.89 8.56 0.13
N ILE A 369 16.55 8.41 0.23
CA ILE A 369 15.88 7.76 1.36
C ILE A 369 16.32 6.29 1.46
N PHE A 370 16.20 5.54 0.37
CA PHE A 370 16.55 4.11 0.34
C PHE A 370 18.04 3.89 0.61
N ALA A 371 18.90 4.70 0.01
CA ALA A 371 20.34 4.67 0.25
C ALA A 371 20.71 4.97 1.71
N LYS A 372 20.05 5.95 2.34
CA LYS A 372 20.28 6.29 3.76
C LYS A 372 19.86 5.15 4.70
N GLU A 373 18.78 4.47 4.38
CA GLU A 373 18.28 3.32 5.14
C GLU A 373 19.03 2.01 4.84
N LYS A 374 19.98 2.02 3.88
CA LYS A 374 20.71 0.84 3.41
C LYS A 374 19.77 -0.26 2.88
N LYS A 375 18.70 0.14 2.23
CA LYS A 375 17.69 -0.73 1.60
C LYS A 375 17.75 -0.67 0.08
N ASP A 376 18.57 0.21 -0.47
CA ASP A 376 18.77 0.33 -1.91
C ASP A 376 19.54 -0.87 -2.46
N GLN A 377 19.26 -1.18 -3.73
CA GLN A 377 19.95 -2.20 -4.50
C GLN A 377 20.79 -1.56 -5.61
N PRO A 378 21.86 -2.22 -6.10
CA PRO A 378 22.60 -1.75 -7.26
C PRO A 378 21.69 -1.61 -8.49
N ILE A 379 22.04 -0.73 -9.43
CA ILE A 379 21.31 -0.59 -10.71
C ILE A 379 21.38 -1.88 -11.51
N SER A 380 22.49 -2.60 -11.47
CA SER A 380 22.72 -3.87 -12.17
C SER A 380 21.99 -5.08 -11.58
N THR A 381 21.09 -4.88 -10.60
CA THR A 381 20.31 -5.97 -10.03
C THR A 381 19.33 -6.52 -11.06
N ALA A 382 19.22 -7.84 -11.17
CA ALA A 382 18.25 -8.50 -12.03
C ALA A 382 16.80 -8.24 -11.56
N SER A 383 15.86 -8.22 -12.50
CA SER A 383 14.44 -7.89 -12.24
C SER A 383 13.84 -8.71 -11.10
N ALA A 384 14.07 -10.03 -11.10
CA ALA A 384 13.51 -10.95 -10.11
C ALA A 384 14.09 -10.75 -8.70
N ASP A 385 15.28 -10.15 -8.58
CA ASP A 385 15.97 -9.93 -7.32
C ASP A 385 15.67 -8.55 -6.71
N PHE A 386 15.04 -7.67 -7.46
CA PHE A 386 14.58 -6.39 -6.93
C PHE A 386 13.40 -6.56 -5.99
N THR A 387 13.35 -5.78 -4.91
CA THR A 387 12.08 -5.54 -4.22
C THR A 387 11.18 -4.69 -5.12
N GLU A 388 9.86 -4.84 -5.01
CA GLU A 388 8.87 -4.06 -5.78
C GLU A 388 9.16 -2.53 -5.71
N GLN A 389 9.54 -2.04 -4.53
CA GLN A 389 9.89 -0.63 -4.34
C GLN A 389 11.21 -0.24 -4.99
N ASN A 390 12.23 -1.09 -4.89
CA ASN A 390 13.52 -0.83 -5.52
C ASN A 390 13.43 -0.93 -7.05
N TYR A 391 12.61 -1.81 -7.58
CA TYR A 391 12.39 -1.89 -9.03
C TYR A 391 12.00 -0.52 -9.57
N ALA A 392 10.95 0.09 -9.03
CA ALA A 392 10.49 1.42 -9.45
C ALA A 392 11.51 2.55 -9.15
N ILE A 393 12.18 2.52 -7.98
CA ILE A 393 13.06 3.62 -7.54
C ILE A 393 14.44 3.51 -8.19
N ILE A 394 14.96 2.30 -8.37
CA ILE A 394 16.35 2.09 -8.82
C ILE A 394 16.41 1.79 -10.32
N ALA A 395 15.69 0.78 -10.82
CA ALA A 395 15.76 0.44 -12.23
C ALA A 395 15.29 1.61 -13.11
N TYR A 396 14.22 2.29 -12.76
CA TYR A 396 13.74 3.50 -13.44
C TYR A 396 14.47 4.76 -12.97
N GLY A 397 14.32 5.08 -11.68
CA GLY A 397 14.65 6.39 -11.13
C GLY A 397 16.15 6.63 -10.99
N LYS A 398 16.88 5.78 -10.27
CA LYS A 398 18.32 5.94 -10.08
C LYS A 398 19.07 5.85 -11.41
N THR A 399 18.62 4.96 -12.31
CA THR A 399 19.22 4.84 -13.64
C THR A 399 19.01 6.12 -14.45
N SER A 400 17.83 6.73 -14.43
CA SER A 400 17.61 7.99 -15.14
C SER A 400 18.52 9.14 -14.65
N LEU A 401 18.82 9.17 -13.35
CA LEU A 401 19.78 10.10 -12.75
C LEU A 401 21.23 9.76 -13.14
N TRP A 402 21.57 8.48 -13.23
CA TRP A 402 22.84 8.00 -13.70
C TRP A 402 23.09 8.35 -15.17
N MET A 403 22.10 8.16 -16.04
CA MET A 403 22.15 8.59 -17.44
C MET A 403 22.34 10.10 -17.58
N LYS A 404 21.63 10.88 -16.72
CA LYS A 404 21.82 12.34 -16.70
C LYS A 404 23.24 12.74 -16.30
N ARG A 405 23.85 12.04 -15.34
CA ARG A 405 25.26 12.26 -14.97
C ARG A 405 26.21 11.92 -16.11
N MET A 406 25.92 10.85 -16.87
CA MET A 406 26.68 10.51 -18.09
C MET A 406 26.57 11.62 -19.13
N GLU A 407 25.36 12.12 -19.40
CA GLU A 407 25.16 13.27 -20.31
C GLU A 407 25.95 14.51 -19.87
N GLU A 408 25.93 14.82 -18.58
CA GLU A 408 26.67 15.96 -18.03
C GLU A 408 28.19 15.80 -18.14
N GLN A 409 28.72 14.60 -17.98
CA GLN A 409 30.14 14.30 -18.13
C GLN A 409 30.57 14.35 -19.60
N VAL A 410 29.83 13.73 -20.50
CA VAL A 410 30.15 13.63 -21.92
C VAL A 410 29.85 14.94 -22.68
N GLY A 411 28.87 15.69 -22.20
CA GLY A 411 28.27 16.83 -22.87
C GLY A 411 27.11 16.42 -23.81
N GLN A 412 25.99 17.15 -23.73
CA GLN A 412 24.71 16.76 -24.34
C GLN A 412 24.81 16.41 -25.82
N ALA A 413 25.44 17.26 -26.64
CA ALA A 413 25.50 17.03 -28.09
C ALA A 413 26.29 15.76 -28.45
N ARG A 414 27.41 15.51 -27.77
CA ARG A 414 28.21 14.30 -27.97
C ARG A 414 27.51 13.05 -27.45
N PHE A 415 26.85 13.17 -26.29
CA PHE A 415 26.03 12.09 -25.72
C PHE A 415 24.93 11.67 -26.70
N ASP A 416 24.18 12.64 -27.27
CA ASP A 416 23.14 12.34 -28.25
C ASP A 416 23.71 11.65 -29.49
N SER A 417 24.88 12.07 -30.01
CA SER A 417 25.56 11.40 -31.11
C SER A 417 25.99 9.96 -30.74
N CYS A 418 26.48 9.72 -29.52
CA CYS A 418 26.82 8.37 -29.07
C CYS A 418 25.59 7.47 -29.00
N MET A 419 24.46 7.99 -28.53
CA MET A 419 23.20 7.23 -28.48
C MET A 419 22.64 6.90 -29.84
N GLN A 420 22.78 7.81 -30.82
CA GLN A 420 22.44 7.53 -32.24
C GLN A 420 23.30 6.44 -32.83
N LEU A 421 24.61 6.47 -32.55
CA LEU A 421 25.53 5.42 -33.01
C LEU A 421 25.23 4.07 -32.33
N TYR A 422 24.88 4.08 -31.05
CA TYR A 422 24.44 2.88 -30.32
C TYR A 422 23.20 2.28 -30.98
N TYR A 423 22.20 3.10 -31.31
CA TYR A 423 21.01 2.65 -32.03
C TYR A 423 21.37 2.06 -33.40
N GLU A 424 22.18 2.72 -34.23
CA GLU A 424 22.54 2.24 -35.55
C GLU A 424 23.32 0.93 -35.53
N GLN A 425 24.21 0.74 -34.58
CA GLN A 425 25.02 -0.47 -34.44
C GLN A 425 24.25 -1.66 -33.90
N TRP A 426 23.28 -1.40 -33.02
CA TRP A 426 22.61 -2.43 -32.25
C TRP A 426 21.11 -2.60 -32.54
N LYS A 427 20.52 -1.81 -33.43
CA LYS A 427 19.11 -1.99 -33.82
C LYS A 427 18.85 -3.41 -34.33
N PHE A 428 17.79 -4.03 -33.82
CA PHE A 428 17.38 -5.41 -34.09
C PHE A 428 18.39 -6.46 -33.66
N LYS A 429 19.11 -6.20 -32.59
CA LYS A 429 20.03 -7.13 -31.93
C LYS A 429 19.81 -7.09 -30.42
N HIS A 430 20.54 -7.95 -29.71
CA HIS A 430 20.52 -8.11 -28.26
C HIS A 430 21.79 -7.53 -27.61
N PRO A 431 21.89 -6.19 -27.41
CA PRO A 431 23.07 -5.57 -26.81
C PRO A 431 23.20 -5.93 -25.31
N GLN A 432 24.42 -6.12 -24.87
CA GLN A 432 24.78 -6.33 -23.48
C GLN A 432 25.28 -5.01 -22.83
N PRO A 433 25.35 -4.90 -21.49
CA PRO A 433 25.91 -3.73 -20.80
C PRO A 433 27.28 -3.30 -21.31
N GLU A 434 28.14 -4.27 -21.61
CA GLU A 434 29.51 -4.04 -22.09
C GLU A 434 29.52 -3.43 -23.51
N ASP A 435 28.51 -3.77 -24.34
CA ASP A 435 28.36 -3.18 -25.67
C ASP A 435 27.96 -1.72 -25.58
N PHE A 436 27.05 -1.39 -24.68
CA PHE A 436 26.65 -0.02 -24.42
C PHE A 436 27.84 0.81 -23.92
N GLN A 437 28.57 0.32 -22.92
CA GLN A 437 29.77 0.98 -22.40
C GLN A 437 30.78 1.23 -23.53
N ARG A 438 31.11 0.20 -24.32
CA ARG A 438 32.07 0.29 -25.41
C ARG A 438 31.69 1.36 -26.43
N VAL A 439 30.43 1.40 -26.86
CA VAL A 439 29.96 2.42 -27.79
C VAL A 439 30.08 3.82 -27.20
N MET A 440 29.68 4.00 -25.95
CA MET A 440 29.77 5.30 -25.28
C MET A 440 31.21 5.78 -25.11
N GLU A 441 32.14 4.92 -24.69
CA GLU A 441 33.57 5.27 -24.50
C GLU A 441 34.27 5.56 -25.84
N GLN A 442 34.08 4.70 -26.83
CA GLN A 442 34.72 4.86 -28.15
C GLN A 442 34.30 6.15 -28.86
N ASN A 443 33.01 6.51 -28.78
CA ASN A 443 32.49 7.65 -29.53
C ASN A 443 32.54 8.98 -28.72
N SER A 444 32.55 8.91 -27.41
CA SER A 444 32.78 10.10 -26.55
C SER A 444 34.26 10.46 -26.45
N GLY A 445 35.17 9.49 -26.63
CA GLY A 445 36.60 9.65 -26.42
C GLY A 445 36.95 9.81 -24.92
N GLN A 446 36.04 9.41 -24.00
CA GLN A 446 36.22 9.52 -22.57
C GLN A 446 36.23 8.14 -21.92
N ASN A 447 37.01 7.98 -20.86
CA ASN A 447 36.93 6.80 -20.00
C ASN A 447 35.72 6.97 -19.05
N LEU A 448 34.74 6.05 -19.16
CA LEU A 448 33.52 6.03 -18.35
C LEU A 448 33.51 4.88 -17.33
N THR A 449 34.63 4.17 -17.18
CA THR A 449 34.74 2.97 -16.32
C THR A 449 34.23 3.23 -14.89
N GLU A 450 34.58 4.36 -14.26
CA GLU A 450 34.10 4.71 -12.90
C GLU A 450 32.57 4.92 -12.89
N LEU A 451 32.03 5.54 -13.94
CA LEU A 451 30.59 5.76 -14.05
C LEU A 451 29.84 4.42 -14.20
N PHE A 452 30.38 3.49 -15.02
CA PHE A 452 29.80 2.16 -15.15
C PHE A 452 30.00 1.29 -13.89
N HIS A 453 31.07 1.52 -13.11
CA HIS A 453 31.21 0.90 -11.79
C HIS A 453 30.07 1.28 -10.83
N ASP A 454 29.55 2.51 -10.94
CA ASP A 454 28.40 2.95 -10.12
C ASP A 454 27.14 2.08 -10.33
N LEU A 455 26.99 1.37 -11.48
CA LEU A 455 25.91 0.43 -11.72
C LEU A 455 25.89 -0.72 -10.70
N HIS A 456 27.05 -1.12 -10.21
CA HIS A 456 27.23 -2.24 -9.26
C HIS A 456 27.25 -1.79 -7.81
N THR A 457 27.13 -0.47 -7.53
CA THR A 457 27.25 0.07 -6.19
C THR A 457 25.92 0.54 -5.61
N GLN A 458 25.79 0.35 -4.30
CA GLN A 458 24.70 0.97 -3.52
C GLN A 458 25.09 2.42 -3.18
N GLY A 459 24.09 3.25 -3.00
CA GLY A 459 24.25 4.65 -2.59
C GLY A 459 23.42 5.60 -3.41
N ALA A 460 23.27 6.82 -2.92
CA ALA A 460 22.59 7.88 -3.61
C ALA A 460 23.52 8.60 -4.57
N ILE A 461 22.97 9.05 -5.69
CA ILE A 461 23.65 10.05 -6.56
C ILE A 461 23.43 11.41 -5.90
N GLN A 462 24.50 12.01 -5.39
CA GLN A 462 24.48 13.28 -4.64
C GLN A 462 25.19 14.38 -5.43
N ASP A 463 24.60 15.58 -5.45
CA ASP A 463 25.21 16.79 -6.04
C ASP A 463 26.05 17.55 -5.00
N TYR A 464 25.93 17.20 -3.72
CA TYR A 464 26.62 17.88 -2.66
C TYR A 464 27.07 16.92 -1.56
N VAL A 465 28.36 16.96 -1.29
CA VAL A 465 29.00 16.27 -0.17
C VAL A 465 29.74 17.30 0.67
N GLY A 466 29.13 17.69 1.80
CA GLY A 466 29.73 18.71 2.68
C GLY A 466 28.89 18.99 3.93
N PRO A 467 29.36 19.92 4.80
CA PRO A 467 28.64 20.25 6.03
C PRO A 467 27.32 20.95 5.74
N LYS A 468 26.24 20.51 6.40
CA LYS A 468 24.91 21.07 6.24
C LYS A 468 24.69 22.26 7.16
N LYS A 469 24.07 23.32 6.65
CA LYS A 469 23.63 24.47 7.44
C LYS A 469 22.37 24.13 8.23
N ILE A 470 22.21 24.68 9.45
CA ILE A 470 20.97 24.53 10.23
C ILE A 470 20.07 25.75 9.94
N LYS A 471 18.79 25.50 9.62
CA LYS A 471 17.80 26.57 9.39
C LYS A 471 16.47 26.25 10.08
N PRO A 472 15.82 27.23 10.70
CA PRO A 472 14.45 27.06 11.19
C PRO A 472 13.46 27.01 10.01
N ALA A 473 12.37 26.24 10.17
CA ALA A 473 11.28 26.22 9.21
C ALA A 473 9.92 26.10 9.90
N PHE A 474 8.96 26.92 9.47
CA PHE A 474 7.60 26.87 9.97
C PHE A 474 6.84 25.72 9.32
N LEU A 475 6.10 24.98 10.13
CA LEU A 475 5.43 23.70 9.88
C LEU A 475 6.41 22.59 9.54
N TYR A 476 6.94 22.59 8.33
CA TYR A 476 7.85 21.55 7.82
C TYR A 476 8.63 22.04 6.63
N SER A 477 9.89 21.66 6.48
CA SER A 477 10.65 21.80 5.25
C SER A 477 11.70 20.70 5.12
N MET A 478 11.93 20.23 3.88
CA MET A 478 13.06 19.41 3.47
C MET A 478 13.57 19.81 2.08
N LYS A 479 13.24 21.03 1.63
CA LYS A 479 13.50 21.51 0.27
C LYS A 479 14.95 21.25 -0.19
N ASP A 480 15.93 21.63 0.62
CA ASP A 480 17.35 21.51 0.32
C ASP A 480 18.02 20.47 1.23
N TYR A 481 17.43 19.29 1.39
CA TYR A 481 17.85 18.26 2.35
C TYR A 481 19.33 17.84 2.23
N GLU A 482 19.95 18.03 1.07
CA GLU A 482 21.39 17.77 0.89
C GLU A 482 22.28 18.79 1.58
N ARG A 483 21.87 20.07 1.64
CA ARG A 483 22.68 21.21 2.12
C ARG A 483 22.21 21.79 3.45
N VAL A 484 20.98 21.47 3.88
CA VAL A 484 20.32 22.08 5.03
C VAL A 484 19.70 21.03 5.94
N ASN A 485 20.00 21.14 7.23
CA ASN A 485 19.27 20.46 8.30
C ASN A 485 18.21 21.42 8.84
N TYR A 486 16.94 21.11 8.64
CA TYR A 486 15.86 21.94 9.12
C TYR A 486 15.47 21.59 10.55
N VAL A 487 15.28 22.63 11.38
CA VAL A 487 14.61 22.57 12.68
C VAL A 487 13.21 23.11 12.46
N ASN A 488 12.26 22.22 12.39
CA ASN A 488 10.87 22.54 12.11
C ASN A 488 10.13 22.91 13.41
N PHE A 489 9.24 23.88 13.34
CA PHE A 489 8.37 24.26 14.45
C PHE A 489 6.95 24.48 13.97
N LEU A 490 6.00 23.95 14.74
CA LEU A 490 4.57 24.07 14.43
C LEU A 490 3.77 24.23 15.73
N PRO A 491 2.59 24.89 15.67
CA PRO A 491 1.70 24.97 16.82
C PRO A 491 1.28 23.57 17.27
N ALA A 492 1.19 23.40 18.57
CA ALA A 492 0.72 22.19 19.21
C ALA A 492 -0.47 22.45 20.10
N MET A 493 -1.43 21.54 20.09
CA MET A 493 -2.57 21.54 20.98
C MET A 493 -2.77 20.16 21.57
N GLY A 494 -3.18 20.11 22.82
CA GLY A 494 -3.55 18.87 23.49
C GLY A 494 -4.76 19.10 24.39
N TYR A 495 -5.37 18.02 24.82
CA TYR A 495 -6.48 18.06 25.77
C TYR A 495 -6.49 16.81 26.64
N ASN A 496 -6.70 16.96 27.90
CA ASN A 496 -7.18 15.94 28.80
C ASN A 496 -8.08 16.59 29.86
N MET A 497 -8.82 15.80 30.62
CA MET A 497 -9.81 16.34 31.58
C MET A 497 -9.23 17.15 32.73
N TYR A 498 -7.97 16.99 33.07
CA TYR A 498 -7.30 17.63 34.22
C TYR A 498 -6.52 18.89 33.80
N ASP A 499 -5.79 18.80 32.73
CA ASP A 499 -5.01 19.90 32.17
C ASP A 499 -5.84 20.83 31.28
N LYS A 500 -7.07 20.39 30.88
CA LYS A 500 -7.96 21.08 29.92
C LYS A 500 -7.23 21.30 28.59
N PHE A 501 -7.40 22.43 27.92
CA PHE A 501 -6.64 22.75 26.73
C PHE A 501 -5.19 23.06 27.08
N MET A 502 -4.31 22.43 26.31
CA MET A 502 -2.89 22.70 26.37
C MET A 502 -2.45 23.28 25.03
N VAL A 503 -1.69 24.34 25.07
CA VAL A 503 -1.18 25.05 23.90
C VAL A 503 0.34 25.17 23.95
N GLY A 504 0.98 25.06 22.81
CA GLY A 504 2.43 25.12 22.76
C GLY A 504 3.00 24.96 21.35
N LEU A 505 4.19 24.41 21.26
CA LEU A 505 4.91 24.20 20.01
C LEU A 505 5.41 22.77 19.94
N VAL A 506 5.46 22.20 18.73
CA VAL A 506 6.31 21.04 18.43
C VAL A 506 7.57 21.55 17.75
N LEU A 507 8.71 21.19 18.29
CA LEU A 507 10.02 21.39 17.68
C LEU A 507 10.57 20.03 17.25
N HIS A 508 10.97 19.88 15.99
CA HIS A 508 11.52 18.60 15.50
C HIS A 508 12.46 18.80 14.32
N ASN A 509 13.32 17.81 14.11
CA ASN A 509 14.14 17.70 12.90
C ASN A 509 13.79 16.47 12.04
N VAL A 510 12.57 15.95 12.15
CA VAL A 510 12.11 14.87 11.29
C VAL A 510 12.24 15.29 9.83
N SER A 511 12.93 14.50 9.04
CA SER A 511 13.24 14.76 7.63
C SER A 511 13.26 13.47 6.83
N MET A 512 13.24 13.59 5.52
CA MET A 512 13.53 12.53 4.56
C MET A 512 14.64 13.00 3.62
N PRO A 513 15.73 12.28 3.47
CA PRO A 513 16.19 11.12 4.27
C PRO A 513 16.31 11.43 5.78
N SER A 514 16.11 10.42 6.60
CA SER A 514 16.14 10.58 8.05
C SER A 514 17.50 10.97 8.60
N HIS A 515 17.53 11.88 9.57
CA HIS A 515 18.78 12.22 10.28
C HIS A 515 19.21 11.08 11.20
N THR A 516 20.51 10.93 11.41
CA THR A 516 21.07 10.00 12.39
C THR A 516 20.66 10.41 13.81
N PHE A 517 20.79 11.69 14.15
CA PHE A 517 20.22 12.25 15.38
C PHE A 517 18.86 12.88 15.09
N GLN A 518 17.83 12.46 15.81
CA GLN A 518 16.46 12.94 15.67
C GLN A 518 15.93 13.39 17.00
N PHE A 519 15.16 14.46 16.98
CA PHE A 519 14.43 14.93 18.15
C PHE A 519 13.03 15.40 17.77
N MET A 520 12.14 15.28 18.75
CA MET A 520 10.82 15.88 18.73
C MET A 520 10.47 16.31 20.17
N LEU A 521 10.21 17.58 20.37
CA LEU A 521 9.87 18.17 21.66
C LEU A 521 8.56 18.92 21.51
N ALA A 522 7.62 18.66 22.38
CA ALA A 522 6.31 19.32 22.42
C ALA A 522 6.03 19.89 23.82
N PRO A 523 6.65 21.03 24.21
CA PRO A 523 6.28 21.75 25.42
C PRO A 523 4.89 22.37 25.26
N LEU A 524 4.02 22.17 26.25
CA LEU A 524 2.65 22.59 26.27
C LEU A 524 2.36 23.31 27.61
N TYR A 525 1.70 24.47 27.58
CA TYR A 525 1.15 25.10 28.73
C TYR A 525 -0.31 24.69 28.89
N ALA A 526 -0.68 24.15 30.07
CA ALA A 526 -2.00 23.65 30.38
C ALA A 526 -2.85 24.77 31.01
N THR A 527 -4.04 25.01 30.46
CA THR A 527 -4.94 26.03 30.95
C THR A 527 -5.67 25.64 32.27
N GLY A 528 -5.93 24.35 32.47
CA GLY A 528 -6.58 23.80 33.65
C GLY A 528 -5.65 23.74 34.85
N SER A 529 -4.56 23.01 34.73
CA SER A 529 -3.59 22.83 35.83
C SER A 529 -2.61 24.00 36.00
N LYS A 530 -2.56 24.95 35.04
CA LYS A 530 -1.61 26.07 35.02
C LYS A 530 -0.14 25.64 35.12
N GLN A 531 0.19 24.51 34.51
CA GLN A 531 1.52 23.88 34.53
C GLN A 531 2.07 23.68 33.12
N PHE A 532 3.41 23.58 33.03
CA PHE A 532 4.05 23.14 31.81
C PHE A 532 4.03 21.61 31.76
N ASN A 533 3.43 21.08 30.73
CA ASN A 533 3.36 19.65 30.38
C ASN A 533 4.03 19.43 29.04
N GLY A 534 4.05 18.18 28.58
CA GLY A 534 4.53 17.86 27.24
C GLY A 534 5.14 16.49 27.12
N ILE A 535 5.59 16.24 25.91
CA ILE A 535 6.27 15.02 25.53
C ILE A 535 7.51 15.37 24.69
N GLY A 536 8.57 14.60 24.85
CA GLY A 536 9.78 14.76 24.05
C GLY A 536 10.45 13.44 23.79
N THR A 537 11.10 13.34 22.64
CA THR A 537 11.94 12.18 22.27
C THR A 537 13.24 12.68 21.65
N LEU A 538 14.34 12.11 22.10
CA LEU A 538 15.64 12.22 21.49
C LEU A 538 16.03 10.82 21.01
N GLY A 539 16.59 10.71 19.80
CA GLY A 539 16.99 9.42 19.25
C GLY A 539 18.25 9.52 18.41
N TYR A 540 19.05 8.49 18.49
CA TYR A 540 20.20 8.28 17.63
C TYR A 540 20.00 6.98 16.86
N HIS A 541 19.96 7.07 15.53
CA HIS A 541 19.64 5.99 14.62
C HIS A 541 20.78 5.76 13.66
N TRP A 542 21.27 4.52 13.55
CA TRP A 542 22.23 4.17 12.52
C TRP A 542 21.93 2.80 11.92
N ASN A 543 22.36 2.64 10.66
CA ASN A 543 22.11 1.47 9.84
C ASN A 543 23.41 0.74 9.55
N PRO A 544 23.88 -0.20 10.41
CA PRO A 544 25.05 -1.04 10.15
C PRO A 544 24.76 -2.06 9.05
N ARG A 545 25.79 -2.48 8.30
CA ARG A 545 25.60 -3.33 7.14
C ARG A 545 25.60 -4.84 7.42
N LYS A 546 26.17 -5.30 8.56
CA LYS A 546 26.42 -6.75 8.77
C LYS A 546 25.21 -7.51 9.34
N HIS A 547 24.89 -7.32 10.61
CA HIS A 547 23.92 -8.15 11.33
C HIS A 547 22.59 -7.44 11.57
N PHE A 548 22.63 -6.13 11.74
CA PHE A 548 21.47 -5.32 12.03
C PHE A 548 21.14 -4.39 10.86
N GLN A 549 19.87 -4.31 10.53
CA GLN A 549 19.32 -3.34 9.59
C GLN A 549 19.34 -1.95 10.22
N ASN A 550 18.97 -1.88 11.50
CA ASN A 550 18.91 -0.64 12.24
C ASN A 550 19.24 -0.86 13.73
N ILE A 551 19.89 0.11 14.35
CA ILE A 551 20.09 0.20 15.80
C ILE A 551 19.59 1.56 16.23
N ASP A 552 18.66 1.59 17.18
CA ASP A 552 18.03 2.81 17.69
C ASP A 552 18.30 2.94 19.18
N LEU A 553 18.98 4.01 19.57
CA LEU A 553 19.09 4.47 20.94
C LEU A 553 18.16 5.67 21.11
N SER A 554 17.25 5.64 22.08
CA SER A 554 16.34 6.75 22.30
C SER A 554 16.05 7.01 23.77
N VAL A 555 15.63 8.22 24.07
CA VAL A 555 15.08 8.62 25.37
C VAL A 555 13.81 9.40 25.14
N THR A 556 12.72 8.95 25.75
CA THR A 556 11.42 9.63 25.70
C THR A 556 11.06 10.16 27.09
N GLY A 557 10.69 11.43 27.19
CA GLY A 557 10.16 12.05 28.39
C GLY A 557 8.70 12.49 28.22
N ALA A 558 7.91 12.42 29.27
CA ALA A 558 6.55 12.95 29.28
C ALA A 558 6.14 13.40 30.70
N ARG A 559 5.29 14.44 30.77
CA ARG A 559 4.68 14.92 32.00
C ARG A 559 3.25 15.38 31.68
N PHE A 560 2.25 14.89 32.45
CA PHE A 560 0.85 15.32 32.37
C PHE A 560 0.16 15.14 33.72
N SER A 561 -0.91 15.94 33.97
CA SER A 561 -1.81 15.70 35.08
C SER A 561 -2.74 14.52 34.79
N THR A 562 -3.05 13.76 35.83
CA THR A 562 -3.88 12.56 35.75
C THR A 562 -5.06 12.56 36.69
N MET A 563 -5.11 13.52 37.61
CA MET A 563 -6.19 13.68 38.57
C MET A 563 -6.29 15.15 39.01
N GLU A 564 -7.50 15.55 39.39
CA GLU A 564 -7.84 16.87 39.94
C GLU A 564 -8.65 16.67 41.21
N GLY A 565 -8.44 17.51 42.22
CA GLY A 565 -9.22 17.59 43.45
C GLY A 565 -9.40 19.05 43.87
N VAL A 566 -10.23 19.31 44.89
CA VAL A 566 -10.43 20.63 45.48
C VAL A 566 -10.03 20.56 46.93
N ASP A 567 -9.12 21.41 47.37
CA ASP A 567 -8.69 21.50 48.80
C ASP A 567 -9.72 22.18 49.70
N SER A 568 -9.45 22.24 50.98
CA SER A 568 -10.33 22.87 51.96
C SER A 568 -10.57 24.38 51.71
N ASN A 569 -9.70 25.03 50.95
CA ASN A 569 -9.85 26.45 50.58
C ASN A 569 -10.60 26.66 49.25
N GLY A 570 -11.13 25.59 48.66
CA GLY A 570 -11.76 25.62 47.35
C GLY A 570 -10.80 25.74 46.17
N ALA A 571 -9.48 25.63 46.39
CA ALA A 571 -8.49 25.69 45.31
C ALA A 571 -8.26 24.33 44.64
N LYS A 572 -8.10 24.35 43.33
CA LYS A 572 -7.83 23.12 42.57
C LYS A 572 -6.41 22.63 42.80
N VAL A 573 -6.29 21.39 43.21
CA VAL A 573 -5.03 20.64 43.30
C VAL A 573 -4.94 19.56 42.23
N HIS A 574 -3.74 19.38 41.66
CA HIS A 574 -3.52 18.42 40.55
C HIS A 574 -2.46 17.41 40.94
N GLY A 575 -2.79 16.15 40.70
CA GLY A 575 -1.86 15.04 40.72
C GLY A 575 -1.51 14.63 39.28
N GLY A 576 -0.37 13.94 39.07
CA GLY A 576 0.07 13.58 37.74
C GLY A 576 1.31 12.71 37.77
N PHE A 577 1.90 12.56 36.64
CA PHE A 577 3.13 11.80 36.44
C PHE A 577 4.18 12.59 35.65
N HIS A 578 5.41 12.24 35.88
CA HIS A 578 6.51 12.44 34.92
C HIS A 578 7.21 11.12 34.68
N LYS A 579 7.73 10.93 33.45
CA LYS A 579 8.49 9.74 33.12
C LYS A 579 9.67 10.06 32.22
N ILE A 580 10.72 9.23 32.35
CA ILE A 580 11.84 9.16 31.40
C ILE A 580 12.01 7.69 31.02
N VAL A 581 12.12 7.43 29.71
CA VAL A 581 12.17 6.07 29.17
C VAL A 581 13.33 5.96 28.19
N PRO A 582 14.54 5.60 28.66
CA PRO A 582 15.60 5.16 27.78
C PRO A 582 15.22 3.84 27.10
N ALA A 583 15.60 3.70 25.82
CA ALA A 583 15.35 2.52 25.01
C ALA A 583 16.50 2.24 24.07
N LEU A 584 16.77 0.95 23.87
CA LEU A 584 17.73 0.46 22.89
C LEU A 584 17.07 -0.65 22.08
N ARG A 585 17.00 -0.46 20.75
CA ARG A 585 16.39 -1.40 19.82
C ARG A 585 17.38 -1.85 18.75
N PHE A 586 17.39 -3.15 18.50
CA PHE A 586 18.13 -3.79 17.42
C PHE A 586 17.15 -4.43 16.44
N THR A 587 17.11 -3.95 15.21
CA THR A 587 16.37 -4.57 14.13
C THR A 587 17.30 -5.46 13.32
N PHE A 588 16.98 -6.74 13.23
CA PHE A 588 17.82 -7.72 12.54
C PHE A 588 17.73 -7.55 11.02
N LYS A 589 18.86 -7.67 10.36
CA LYS A 589 18.92 -7.69 8.90
C LYS A 589 18.45 -9.05 8.37
N ASN A 590 17.56 -9.05 7.38
CA ASN A 590 17.20 -10.26 6.66
C ASN A 590 18.33 -10.68 5.69
N ARG A 591 18.41 -11.96 5.36
CA ARG A 591 19.33 -12.49 4.35
C ARG A 591 19.01 -11.94 2.95
N SER A 592 17.72 -11.86 2.61
CA SER A 592 17.23 -11.29 1.35
C SER A 592 16.41 -10.02 1.65
N LEU A 593 16.54 -9.01 0.80
CA LEU A 593 15.71 -7.80 0.81
C LEU A 593 14.26 -8.11 0.39
N LEU A 594 14.03 -9.21 -0.34
CA LEU A 594 12.69 -9.69 -0.71
C LEU A 594 11.89 -10.23 0.48
N SER A 595 12.54 -10.47 1.62
CA SER A 595 11.86 -10.97 2.81
C SER A 595 10.87 -9.95 3.37
N THR A 596 9.62 -10.36 3.52
CA THR A 596 8.55 -9.56 4.16
C THR A 596 8.61 -9.57 5.69
N VAL A 597 9.57 -10.30 6.27
CA VAL A 597 9.69 -10.51 7.72
C VAL A 597 10.56 -9.43 8.35
N GLU A 598 10.06 -8.79 9.40
CA GLU A 598 10.82 -7.89 10.28
C GLU A 598 10.99 -8.53 11.65
N LYS A 599 12.20 -8.50 12.20
CA LYS A 599 12.53 -9.02 13.54
C LYS A 599 13.31 -7.97 14.31
N TRP A 600 12.91 -7.74 15.56
CA TRP A 600 13.66 -6.82 16.40
C TRP A 600 13.59 -7.23 17.87
N ILE A 601 14.59 -6.78 18.62
CA ILE A 601 14.63 -6.86 20.09
C ILE A 601 14.80 -5.44 20.65
N GLU A 602 14.08 -5.13 21.71
CA GLU A 602 14.08 -3.80 22.34
C GLU A 602 14.13 -3.92 23.85
N TRP A 603 15.04 -3.19 24.44
CA TRP A 603 15.07 -2.96 25.90
C TRP A 603 14.61 -1.55 26.21
N LYS A 604 13.69 -1.42 27.16
CA LYS A 604 13.22 -0.17 27.73
C LYS A 604 13.30 -0.21 29.26
N THR A 605 13.63 0.93 29.85
CA THR A 605 13.46 1.15 31.30
C THR A 605 12.54 2.32 31.48
N TYR A 606 11.41 2.10 32.15
CA TYR A 606 10.48 3.16 32.52
C TYR A 606 10.89 3.67 33.90
N LEU A 607 11.30 4.92 34.01
CA LEU A 607 11.53 5.65 35.25
C LEU A 607 10.34 6.61 35.42
N ILE A 608 9.50 6.37 36.42
CA ILE A 608 8.20 7.06 36.58
C ILE A 608 8.12 7.64 37.97
N GLY A 609 7.85 8.95 38.05
CA GLY A 609 7.48 9.62 39.31
C GLY A 609 6.00 9.99 39.26
N GLU A 610 5.25 9.56 40.25
CA GLU A 610 3.81 9.79 40.42
C GLU A 610 3.55 10.69 41.57
N LYS A 611 2.81 11.78 41.36
CA LYS A 611 2.34 12.70 42.40
C LYS A 611 0.83 12.48 42.55
N GLY A 612 0.44 11.80 43.59
CA GLY A 612 -0.95 11.63 44.04
C GLY A 612 -1.41 12.71 44.99
N PHE A 613 -2.44 12.39 45.76
CA PHE A 613 -2.96 13.22 46.86
C PHE A 613 -2.68 12.55 48.19
N ASN A 614 -2.41 13.39 49.21
CA ASN A 614 -2.65 13.06 50.58
C ASN A 614 -4.01 13.64 50.96
N TYR A 615 -4.70 13.06 51.95
CA TYR A 615 -5.98 13.51 52.42
C TYR A 615 -5.84 14.00 53.86
N VAL A 616 -6.29 15.21 54.13
CA VAL A 616 -6.34 15.78 55.49
C VAL A 616 -7.80 15.93 55.83
N MET A 617 -8.18 15.40 57.00
CA MET A 617 -9.53 15.52 57.53
C MET A 617 -9.69 16.92 58.15
N ASP A 618 -10.71 17.63 57.73
CA ASP A 618 -11.16 18.81 58.39
C ASP A 618 -12.07 18.39 59.54
N HIS A 619 -11.73 18.86 60.73
CA HIS A 619 -12.45 18.48 61.95
C HIS A 619 -13.82 19.15 62.08
N ASP A 620 -14.02 20.29 61.40
CA ASP A 620 -15.25 21.08 61.46
C ASP A 620 -16.39 20.46 60.62
N ASP A 621 -16.10 19.94 59.47
CA ASP A 621 -17.10 19.33 58.56
C ASP A 621 -16.97 17.82 58.42
N SER A 622 -15.97 17.18 59.02
CA SER A 622 -15.65 15.75 58.91
C SER A 622 -15.38 15.28 57.45
N VAL A 623 -14.97 16.19 56.60
CA VAL A 623 -14.66 15.93 55.17
C VAL A 623 -13.15 15.81 55.01
N SER A 624 -12.73 14.87 54.19
CA SER A 624 -11.32 14.69 53.83
C SER A 624 -10.99 15.45 52.56
N TYR A 625 -10.16 16.46 52.66
CA TYR A 625 -9.72 17.27 51.51
C TYR A 625 -8.38 16.80 50.96
N PRO A 626 -8.23 16.74 49.60
CA PRO A 626 -6.97 16.36 48.97
C PRO A 626 -5.96 17.52 49.09
N THR A 627 -4.74 17.14 49.45
CA THR A 627 -3.57 18.01 49.46
C THR A 627 -2.51 17.40 48.54
N PRO A 628 -1.56 18.18 47.95
CA PRO A 628 -0.52 17.65 47.14
C PRO A 628 0.33 16.59 47.87
N GLY A 629 0.35 15.37 47.34
CA GLY A 629 1.16 14.28 47.90
C GLY A 629 2.62 14.38 47.50
N VAL A 630 3.44 13.52 48.11
CA VAL A 630 4.86 13.35 47.79
C VAL A 630 4.99 12.54 46.49
N VAL A 631 6.00 12.85 45.67
CA VAL A 631 6.31 12.07 44.46
C VAL A 631 6.80 10.69 44.86
N LYS A 632 6.12 9.66 44.36
CA LYS A 632 6.52 8.24 44.49
C LYS A 632 7.20 7.80 43.24
N ASN A 633 8.47 7.41 43.31
CA ASN A 633 9.26 6.94 42.19
C ASN A 633 9.16 5.41 42.05
N ARG A 634 9.06 4.93 40.83
CA ARG A 634 9.10 3.52 40.49
C ARG A 634 9.79 3.27 39.18
N TYR A 635 10.26 2.05 38.97
CA TYR A 635 10.89 1.63 37.72
C TYR A 635 10.23 0.37 37.17
N LEU A 636 10.36 0.17 35.85
CA LEU A 636 9.97 -1.05 35.17
C LEU A 636 10.96 -1.29 34.00
N ASN A 637 11.68 -2.38 34.09
CA ASN A 637 12.47 -2.88 32.97
C ASN A 637 11.61 -3.72 32.05
N GLN A 638 11.81 -3.57 30.74
CA GLN A 638 11.06 -4.32 29.73
C GLN A 638 11.98 -4.75 28.60
N LEU A 639 11.99 -6.04 28.32
CA LEU A 639 12.62 -6.62 27.15
C LEU A 639 11.52 -7.17 26.23
N THR A 640 11.55 -6.74 24.96
CA THR A 640 10.57 -7.16 23.97
C THR A 640 11.28 -7.76 22.76
N PHE A 641 10.85 -8.94 22.34
CA PHE A 641 11.18 -9.52 21.06
C PHE A 641 9.94 -9.52 20.17
N ASN A 642 10.09 -9.13 18.93
CA ASN A 642 8.98 -9.08 17.97
C ASN A 642 9.39 -9.67 16.62
N ILE A 643 8.44 -10.36 15.98
CA ILE A 643 8.50 -10.83 14.61
C ILE A 643 7.21 -10.43 13.92
N THR A 644 7.31 -9.80 12.75
CA THR A 644 6.17 -9.42 11.92
C THR A 644 6.43 -9.87 10.49
N ASP A 645 5.45 -10.50 9.86
CA ASP A 645 5.46 -10.84 8.43
C ASP A 645 4.39 -10.02 7.71
N TYR A 646 4.83 -9.09 6.86
CA TYR A 646 3.98 -8.18 6.08
C TYR A 646 3.49 -8.78 4.75
N ARG A 647 3.57 -10.10 4.58
CA ARG A 647 3.10 -10.76 3.35
C ARG A 647 1.67 -10.37 3.00
N LYS A 648 1.35 -10.32 1.70
CA LYS A 648 0.03 -9.85 1.21
C LYS A 648 -1.13 -10.73 1.68
N LEU A 649 -0.93 -12.04 1.73
CA LEU A 649 -1.92 -13.01 2.22
C LEU A 649 -1.52 -13.56 3.58
N TYR A 650 -2.47 -13.53 4.51
CA TYR A 650 -2.31 -14.07 5.86
C TYR A 650 -1.12 -13.46 6.64
N PRO A 651 -0.99 -12.10 6.70
CA PRO A 651 0.04 -11.47 7.51
C PRO A 651 -0.10 -11.85 8.98
N TYR A 652 1.03 -11.92 9.68
CA TYR A 652 1.03 -12.20 11.11
C TYR A 652 2.09 -11.39 11.85
N ASP A 653 1.91 -11.23 13.15
CA ASP A 653 2.94 -10.79 14.06
C ASP A 653 2.89 -11.60 15.37
N ALA A 654 4.04 -11.72 16.01
CA ALA A 654 4.18 -12.30 17.32
C ALA A 654 5.19 -11.52 18.16
N GLN A 655 4.84 -11.32 19.42
CA GLN A 655 5.64 -10.56 20.37
C GLN A 655 5.78 -11.34 21.68
N ILE A 656 7.00 -11.42 22.19
CA ILE A 656 7.29 -11.86 23.56
C ILE A 656 7.80 -10.65 24.32
N GLN A 657 7.25 -10.42 25.52
CA GLN A 657 7.64 -9.33 26.36
C GLN A 657 7.91 -9.82 27.78
N LEU A 658 9.06 -9.47 28.32
CA LEU A 658 9.46 -9.72 29.70
C LEU A 658 9.53 -8.39 30.42
N GLN A 659 8.92 -8.31 31.59
CA GLN A 659 8.95 -7.12 32.45
C GLN A 659 9.45 -7.51 33.86
N GLN A 660 10.19 -6.60 34.48
CA GLN A 660 10.67 -6.74 35.84
C GLN A 660 10.52 -5.38 36.56
N GLY A 661 9.88 -5.40 37.69
CA GLY A 661 9.75 -4.27 38.58
C GLY A 661 10.19 -4.64 40.01
N ASP A 662 9.84 -3.78 40.96
CA ASP A 662 10.17 -4.01 42.37
C ASP A 662 9.41 -5.21 42.95
N GLY A 663 10.14 -6.28 43.19
CA GLY A 663 9.63 -7.53 43.79
C GLY A 663 8.80 -8.44 42.89
N PHE A 664 8.68 -8.16 41.57
CA PHE A 664 7.90 -9.00 40.65
C PHE A 664 8.52 -9.12 39.25
N TYR A 665 8.08 -10.15 38.53
CA TYR A 665 8.29 -10.28 37.08
C TYR A 665 6.98 -10.58 36.36
N ARG A 666 6.93 -10.27 35.10
CA ARG A 666 5.84 -10.61 34.19
C ARG A 666 6.40 -11.03 32.83
N ALA A 667 5.96 -12.17 32.31
CA ALA A 667 6.24 -12.63 30.97
C ALA A 667 4.95 -12.76 30.20
N GLN A 668 4.92 -12.30 28.93
CA GLN A 668 3.74 -12.42 28.10
C GLN A 668 4.11 -12.68 26.65
N ALA A 669 3.21 -13.39 25.95
CA ALA A 669 3.26 -13.55 24.51
C ALA A 669 1.93 -13.10 23.90
N THR A 670 2.04 -12.38 22.78
CA THR A 670 0.89 -11.93 21.99
C THR A 670 1.16 -12.25 20.53
N GLY A 671 0.19 -12.85 19.84
CA GLY A 671 0.26 -13.11 18.41
C GLY A 671 -1.00 -12.61 17.71
N HIS A 672 -0.84 -12.09 16.51
CA HIS A 672 -1.93 -11.74 15.62
C HIS A 672 -1.78 -12.49 14.31
N TYR A 673 -2.89 -13.00 13.80
CA TYR A 673 -2.97 -13.62 12.48
C TYR A 673 -4.18 -13.08 11.73
N TYR A 674 -4.00 -12.73 10.46
CA TYR A 674 -5.08 -12.19 9.65
C TYR A 674 -5.47 -13.16 8.54
N PHE A 675 -6.72 -13.59 8.53
CA PHE A 675 -7.32 -14.44 7.49
C PHE A 675 -7.97 -13.56 6.43
N ASN A 676 -7.42 -13.54 5.21
CA ASN A 676 -8.00 -12.82 4.09
C ASN A 676 -9.23 -13.56 3.54
N TYR A 677 -10.33 -12.86 3.27
CA TYR A 677 -11.47 -13.42 2.58
C TYR A 677 -11.34 -13.25 1.07
N ALA A 678 -11.79 -14.26 0.30
CA ALA A 678 -11.68 -14.26 -1.17
C ALA A 678 -12.37 -13.06 -1.86
N LYS A 679 -13.39 -12.47 -1.25
CA LYS A 679 -14.12 -11.29 -1.75
C LYS A 679 -13.73 -9.97 -1.08
N GLY A 680 -12.56 -9.94 -0.44
CA GLY A 680 -12.05 -8.80 0.30
C GLY A 680 -12.53 -8.75 1.76
N GLY A 681 -11.77 -8.00 2.59
CA GLY A 681 -11.91 -8.04 4.03
C GLY A 681 -11.23 -9.26 4.65
N GLY A 682 -11.52 -9.55 5.91
CA GLY A 682 -10.94 -10.71 6.60
C GLY A 682 -11.24 -10.74 8.08
N MET A 683 -10.65 -11.72 8.75
CA MET A 683 -10.77 -11.93 10.18
C MET A 683 -9.38 -11.83 10.84
N GLN A 684 -9.25 -10.97 11.82
CA GLN A 684 -8.09 -10.91 12.70
C GLN A 684 -8.32 -11.79 13.92
N VAL A 685 -7.39 -12.66 14.20
CA VAL A 685 -7.33 -13.47 15.42
C VAL A 685 -6.13 -12.98 16.23
N ARG A 686 -6.36 -12.66 17.50
CA ARG A 686 -5.31 -12.34 18.46
C ARG A 686 -5.31 -13.39 19.57
N ALA A 687 -4.15 -13.97 19.85
CA ALA A 687 -3.91 -14.83 21.00
C ALA A 687 -3.01 -14.09 21.99
N PHE A 688 -3.32 -14.23 23.27
CA PHE A 688 -2.54 -13.65 24.36
C PHE A 688 -2.38 -14.65 25.49
N VAL A 689 -1.19 -14.70 26.06
CA VAL A 689 -0.91 -15.42 27.30
C VAL A 689 0.09 -14.63 28.14
N ALA A 690 -0.14 -14.59 29.44
CA ALA A 690 0.77 -13.95 30.39
C ALA A 690 0.96 -14.81 31.64
N LYS A 691 2.17 -14.80 32.16
CA LYS A 691 2.56 -15.33 33.45
C LYS A 691 3.08 -14.21 34.32
N PHE A 692 2.62 -14.15 35.55
CA PHE A 692 3.08 -13.24 36.59
C PHE A 692 3.71 -14.03 37.75
N GLY A 693 4.66 -13.43 38.44
CA GLY A 693 5.27 -14.02 39.59
C GLY A 693 6.06 -13.00 40.43
N TYR A 694 6.48 -13.44 41.60
CA TYR A 694 7.22 -12.64 42.56
C TYR A 694 8.70 -13.00 42.57
N LEU A 695 9.54 -12.01 42.74
CA LEU A 695 10.98 -12.19 42.96
C LEU A 695 11.17 -12.46 44.46
N GLY A 696 11.53 -13.71 44.83
CA GLY A 696 11.56 -14.20 46.20
C GLY A 696 10.16 -14.51 46.78
N ALA A 697 9.97 -14.46 48.08
CA ALA A 697 8.72 -14.82 48.75
C ALA A 697 7.56 -13.87 48.35
N ARG A 698 6.37 -14.47 48.18
CA ARG A 698 5.11 -13.75 47.99
C ARG A 698 4.63 -13.19 49.33
N THR A 699 4.71 -11.88 49.49
CA THR A 699 4.22 -11.17 50.68
C THR A 699 3.01 -10.34 50.34
N SER A 700 2.16 -10.02 51.35
CA SER A 700 0.99 -9.15 51.17
C SER A 700 1.38 -7.77 50.62
N GLU A 701 2.51 -7.22 51.05
CA GLU A 701 3.06 -5.97 50.57
C GLU A 701 3.40 -6.02 49.07
N LYS A 702 4.11 -7.07 48.62
CA LYS A 702 4.42 -7.26 47.21
C LYS A 702 3.16 -7.45 46.39
N VAL A 703 2.17 -8.17 46.85
CA VAL A 703 0.88 -8.34 46.16
C VAL A 703 0.20 -6.99 45.97
N SER A 704 0.13 -6.17 47.03
CA SER A 704 -0.48 -4.85 46.99
C SER A 704 0.28 -3.89 46.03
N ARG A 705 1.62 -3.83 46.13
CA ARG A 705 2.44 -2.93 45.31
C ARG A 705 2.43 -3.32 43.83
N SER A 706 2.30 -4.61 43.52
CA SER A 706 2.33 -5.11 42.15
C SER A 706 0.95 -5.28 41.50
N PHE A 707 -0.12 -4.95 42.20
CA PHE A 707 -1.49 -5.19 41.75
C PHE A 707 -1.78 -4.66 40.34
N LEU A 708 -1.37 -3.44 40.02
CA LEU A 708 -1.57 -2.84 38.69
C LEU A 708 -0.79 -3.53 37.55
N TYR A 709 0.26 -4.27 37.89
CA TYR A 709 1.07 -5.00 36.90
C TYR A 709 0.57 -6.41 36.61
N GLN A 710 -0.34 -6.94 37.48
CA GLN A 710 -0.92 -8.26 37.28
C GLN A 710 -1.73 -8.30 35.99
N PRO A 711 -1.57 -9.31 35.12
CA PRO A 711 -2.34 -9.46 33.91
C PRO A 711 -3.82 -9.66 34.19
N LYS A 712 -4.68 -9.20 33.29
CA LYS A 712 -6.13 -9.32 33.39
C LYS A 712 -6.79 -9.65 32.06
N LEU A 713 -8.03 -10.13 32.08
CA LEU A 713 -8.79 -10.49 30.88
C LEU A 713 -9.35 -9.26 30.15
N THR A 714 -9.97 -8.34 30.88
CA THR A 714 -10.62 -7.17 30.27
C THR A 714 -9.58 -6.19 29.70
N ALA A 715 -9.98 -5.40 28.70
CA ALA A 715 -9.17 -4.33 28.15
C ALA A 715 -8.80 -3.32 29.25
N VAL A 716 -7.68 -2.62 29.06
CA VAL A 716 -7.09 -1.72 30.06
C VAL A 716 -7.78 -0.38 30.02
N ARG A 717 -8.13 0.14 31.17
CA ARG A 717 -8.65 1.50 31.43
C ARG A 717 -7.50 2.48 31.69
N GLY A 718 -7.83 3.76 31.82
CA GLY A 718 -6.85 4.81 32.02
C GLY A 718 -5.98 4.67 33.27
N ASP A 719 -6.61 4.38 34.41
CA ASP A 719 -5.97 4.14 35.70
C ASP A 719 -5.07 2.91 35.75
N GLU A 720 -5.29 1.97 34.86
CA GLU A 720 -4.56 0.70 34.76
C GLU A 720 -3.35 0.74 33.80
N ASP A 721 -3.16 1.84 33.07
CA ASP A 721 -1.99 2.01 32.20
C ASP A 721 -0.74 2.42 32.99
N TYR A 722 -0.17 1.46 33.71
CA TYR A 722 0.98 1.66 34.60
C TYR A 722 2.27 2.16 33.91
N THR A 723 2.35 2.19 32.59
CA THR A 723 3.48 2.74 31.86
C THR A 723 3.24 4.16 31.34
N TYR A 724 2.02 4.67 31.49
CA TYR A 724 1.59 5.95 30.90
C TYR A 724 1.92 6.05 29.41
N SER A 725 1.83 4.91 28.68
CA SER A 725 2.19 4.87 27.26
C SER A 725 1.03 5.20 26.33
N ASN A 726 -0.20 5.08 26.79
CA ASN A 726 -1.39 5.38 26.00
C ASN A 726 -2.01 6.71 26.40
N TYR A 727 -2.66 7.35 25.44
CA TYR A 727 -3.45 8.53 25.68
C TYR A 727 -4.83 8.15 26.19
N PHE A 728 -5.23 8.76 27.31
CA PHE A 728 -6.58 8.68 27.86
C PHE A 728 -7.08 10.11 28.14
N ILE A 729 -8.29 10.39 27.66
CA ILE A 729 -8.92 11.70 27.81
C ILE A 729 -9.25 12.01 29.27
N GLY A 730 -9.72 10.99 30.04
CA GLY A 730 -9.97 11.02 31.45
C GLY A 730 -9.36 9.82 32.14
N ARG A 731 -8.06 9.86 32.41
CA ARG A 731 -7.27 8.71 32.87
C ARG A 731 -7.78 8.11 34.17
N SER A 732 -8.15 8.95 35.12
CA SER A 732 -8.64 8.57 36.46
C SER A 732 -10.13 8.77 36.63
N GLU A 733 -10.89 8.92 35.53
CA GLU A 733 -12.34 9.05 35.61
C GLU A 733 -13.01 7.69 35.74
N PHE A 734 -14.02 7.62 36.57
CA PHE A 734 -14.85 6.43 36.80
C PHE A 734 -16.26 6.60 36.25
N ASP A 735 -16.72 7.85 36.10
CA ASP A 735 -18.00 8.23 35.52
C ASP A 735 -17.88 8.97 34.19
N GLY A 736 -19.00 9.05 33.46
CA GLY A 736 -19.10 9.79 32.20
C GLY A 736 -18.38 9.12 31.04
N VAL A 737 -18.45 9.76 29.90
CA VAL A 737 -17.91 9.23 28.63
C VAL A 737 -16.39 9.03 28.68
N ALA A 738 -15.67 9.90 29.39
CA ALA A 738 -14.20 9.81 29.46
C ALA A 738 -13.73 8.51 30.15
N SER A 739 -14.49 7.99 31.08
CA SER A 739 -14.22 6.72 31.77
C SER A 739 -14.46 5.49 30.92
N GLN A 740 -15.15 5.64 29.75
CA GLN A 740 -15.45 4.54 28.83
C GLN A 740 -14.29 4.25 27.87
N GLN A 741 -13.21 5.04 27.91
CA GLN A 741 -12.04 4.78 27.09
C GLN A 741 -11.26 3.57 27.58
N ILE A 742 -11.01 2.62 26.67
CA ILE A 742 -10.22 1.41 26.91
C ILE A 742 -9.10 1.31 25.87
N MET A 743 -8.07 0.54 26.19
CA MET A 743 -7.02 0.19 25.25
C MET A 743 -6.84 -1.33 25.21
N MET A 744 -6.58 -1.84 24.01
CA MET A 744 -6.38 -3.28 23.76
C MET A 744 -5.00 -3.71 24.27
N ARG A 745 -4.96 -4.12 25.52
CA ARG A 745 -3.78 -4.68 26.20
C ARG A 745 -4.22 -5.88 27.05
N ASP A 746 -3.29 -6.71 27.47
CA ASP A 746 -3.53 -7.93 28.23
C ASP A 746 -4.54 -8.85 27.52
N GLY A 747 -5.51 -9.42 28.20
CA GLY A 747 -6.55 -10.28 27.60
C GLY A 747 -7.41 -9.56 26.57
N GLY A 748 -7.60 -8.26 26.72
CA GLY A 748 -8.21 -7.41 25.71
C GLY A 748 -9.68 -7.71 25.41
N LEU A 749 -10.43 -8.32 26.37
CA LEU A 749 -11.87 -8.45 26.23
C LEU A 749 -12.50 -7.05 26.19
N LYS A 750 -13.26 -6.77 25.13
CA LYS A 750 -13.81 -5.43 24.81
C LYS A 750 -15.05 -5.12 25.67
N LEU A 751 -14.85 -5.16 26.94
CA LEU A 751 -15.87 -4.94 27.96
C LEU A 751 -15.34 -4.02 29.04
N ARG A 752 -16.14 -3.01 29.41
CA ARG A 752 -15.95 -2.25 30.63
C ARG A 752 -16.63 -2.97 31.79
N THR A 753 -15.89 -3.21 32.86
CA THR A 753 -16.42 -3.76 34.11
C THR A 753 -16.31 -2.71 35.19
N ASP A 754 -17.12 -2.87 36.24
CA ASP A 754 -16.97 -2.11 37.47
C ASP A 754 -15.54 -2.28 38.04
N LEU A 755 -14.99 -1.18 38.54
CA LEU A 755 -13.64 -1.14 39.08
C LEU A 755 -13.43 -2.11 40.27
N PHE A 756 -14.44 -2.21 41.11
CA PHE A 756 -14.37 -2.99 42.36
C PHE A 756 -14.84 -4.43 42.22
N ALA A 757 -15.44 -4.77 41.06
CA ALA A 757 -15.84 -6.15 40.82
C ALA A 757 -14.60 -7.01 40.57
N GLY A 758 -14.44 -8.10 41.26
CA GLY A 758 -13.38 -9.10 41.04
C GLY A 758 -13.42 -9.77 39.67
N LEU A 759 -14.28 -9.30 38.77
CA LEU A 759 -14.60 -9.86 37.45
C LEU A 759 -13.66 -9.42 36.32
N GLN A 760 -12.65 -8.62 36.60
CA GLN A 760 -11.68 -8.23 35.55
C GLN A 760 -10.84 -9.41 35.04
N GLY A 761 -10.93 -10.58 35.68
CA GLY A 761 -10.10 -11.74 35.38
C GLY A 761 -8.62 -11.45 35.61
N ARG A 762 -8.31 -10.66 36.64
CA ARG A 762 -6.95 -10.34 37.07
C ARG A 762 -6.36 -11.50 37.84
N SER A 763 -5.11 -11.82 37.61
CA SER A 763 -4.42 -12.88 38.32
C SER A 763 -2.95 -12.55 38.59
N ASP A 764 -2.48 -12.93 39.79
CA ASP A 764 -1.06 -12.88 40.14
C ASP A 764 -0.31 -14.12 39.66
N ASN A 765 -0.92 -14.90 38.77
CA ASN A 765 -0.35 -16.13 38.25
C ASN A 765 -0.35 -16.13 36.71
N TRP A 766 -1.44 -16.51 36.05
CA TRP A 766 -1.51 -16.51 34.59
C TRP A 766 -2.88 -16.09 34.06
N VAL A 767 -2.87 -15.55 32.84
CA VAL A 767 -4.06 -15.18 32.08
C VAL A 767 -3.85 -15.60 30.63
N ALA A 768 -4.90 -16.07 29.96
CA ALA A 768 -4.91 -16.39 28.55
C ALA A 768 -6.20 -15.93 27.88
N SER A 769 -6.12 -15.46 26.64
CA SER A 769 -7.30 -15.04 25.87
C SER A 769 -7.12 -15.20 24.37
N MET A 770 -8.25 -15.28 23.66
CA MET A 770 -8.34 -15.16 22.22
C MET A 770 -9.38 -14.07 21.86
N ASN A 771 -9.02 -13.22 20.90
CA ASN A 771 -9.86 -12.15 20.42
C ASN A 771 -10.04 -12.31 18.91
N PHE A 772 -11.28 -12.32 18.45
CA PHE A 772 -11.67 -12.43 17.06
C PHE A 772 -12.29 -11.10 16.62
N ASN A 773 -11.90 -10.62 15.44
CA ASN A 773 -12.44 -9.41 14.87
C ASN A 773 -12.59 -9.57 13.36
N THR A 774 -13.81 -9.60 12.85
CA THR A 774 -14.10 -9.85 11.44
C THR A 774 -14.83 -8.69 10.79
N THR A 775 -14.45 -8.35 9.56
CA THR A 775 -15.18 -7.41 8.72
C THR A 775 -16.45 -8.06 8.19
N LEU A 776 -17.49 -7.24 7.94
CA LEU A 776 -18.66 -7.71 7.21
C LEU A 776 -18.28 -8.00 5.74
N PRO A 777 -18.90 -9.02 5.09
CA PRO A 777 -18.68 -9.26 3.67
C PRO A 777 -19.11 -8.05 2.83
N LYS A 778 -18.27 -7.66 1.88
CA LYS A 778 -18.48 -6.43 1.06
C LYS A 778 -19.78 -6.41 0.25
N ASN A 779 -20.42 -7.56 0.04
CA ASN A 779 -21.63 -7.68 -0.77
C ASN A 779 -22.95 -7.60 0.04
N LEU A 780 -22.89 -7.42 1.36
CA LEU A 780 -24.09 -7.34 2.21
C LEU A 780 -24.77 -5.98 2.13
N PHE A 781 -24.02 -4.93 1.82
CA PHE A 781 -24.52 -3.55 1.78
C PHE A 781 -24.02 -2.84 0.52
N PRO A 782 -24.77 -1.87 -0.02
CA PRO A 782 -24.38 -1.12 -1.22
C PRO A 782 -23.16 -0.20 -1.00
N VAL A 783 -22.77 0.02 0.27
CA VAL A 783 -21.59 0.80 0.69
C VAL A 783 -20.77 0.03 1.71
N ASP A 784 -19.47 0.25 1.70
CA ASP A 784 -18.55 -0.33 2.69
C ASP A 784 -18.80 0.33 4.07
N LEU A 785 -19.44 -0.41 4.98
CA LEU A 785 -19.65 0.05 6.35
C LEU A 785 -18.41 -0.19 7.20
N PRO A 786 -17.99 0.78 8.02
CA PRO A 786 -16.83 0.61 8.94
C PRO A 786 -17.20 -0.23 10.18
N VAL A 787 -18.03 -1.26 9.99
CA VAL A 787 -18.55 -2.13 11.06
C VAL A 787 -17.89 -3.49 11.01
N ARG A 788 -17.49 -3.97 12.17
CA ARG A 788 -16.91 -5.30 12.40
C ARG A 788 -17.69 -6.03 13.49
N ILE A 789 -17.64 -7.34 13.47
CA ILE A 789 -18.11 -8.19 14.55
C ILE A 789 -16.90 -8.64 15.35
N PHE A 790 -16.98 -8.55 16.67
CA PHE A 790 -15.94 -9.09 17.53
C PHE A 790 -16.48 -10.18 18.47
N ALA A 791 -15.60 -11.10 18.84
CA ALA A 791 -15.84 -12.10 19.88
C ALA A 791 -14.52 -12.33 20.63
N ASP A 792 -14.57 -12.20 21.93
CA ASP A 792 -13.41 -12.36 22.81
C ASP A 792 -13.73 -13.44 23.86
N VAL A 793 -12.76 -14.32 24.13
CA VAL A 793 -12.85 -15.35 25.15
C VAL A 793 -11.55 -15.41 25.93
N GLY A 794 -11.63 -15.65 27.21
CA GLY A 794 -10.43 -15.76 28.03
C GLY A 794 -10.64 -16.54 29.30
N THR A 795 -9.51 -16.87 29.92
CA THR A 795 -9.43 -17.62 31.16
C THR A 795 -8.23 -17.16 32.00
N TYR A 796 -8.27 -17.40 33.29
CA TYR A 796 -7.22 -17.00 34.23
C TYR A 796 -7.08 -18.00 35.37
N ALA A 797 -5.96 -17.99 36.10
CA ALA A 797 -5.61 -19.03 37.06
C ALA A 797 -6.65 -19.24 38.15
N ASP A 798 -7.27 -18.16 38.67
CA ASP A 798 -8.20 -18.25 39.79
C ASP A 798 -9.53 -18.93 39.40
N ALA A 799 -9.92 -18.87 38.11
CA ALA A 799 -11.10 -19.55 37.59
C ALA A 799 -10.99 -21.11 37.60
N TRP A 800 -9.79 -21.63 37.82
CA TRP A 800 -9.50 -23.08 37.90
C TRP A 800 -9.32 -23.59 39.30
N LYS A 801 -9.45 -22.73 40.30
CA LYS A 801 -9.42 -23.13 41.71
C LYS A 801 -10.71 -23.91 42.10
N LYS A 802 -10.62 -24.75 43.12
CA LYS A 802 -11.76 -25.58 43.60
C LYS A 802 -12.98 -24.75 43.99
N ASN A 803 -12.73 -23.56 44.57
CA ASN A 803 -13.77 -22.61 45.01
C ASN A 803 -13.78 -21.36 44.13
N ALA A 804 -13.69 -21.54 42.82
CA ALA A 804 -13.73 -20.38 41.89
C ALA A 804 -15.13 -19.74 41.92
N GLU A 805 -15.13 -18.42 41.99
CA GLU A 805 -16.37 -17.59 41.95
C GLU A 805 -16.88 -17.36 40.52
N THR A 806 -16.07 -17.71 39.52
CA THR A 806 -16.39 -17.48 38.10
C THR A 806 -16.29 -18.75 37.30
N SER A 807 -16.95 -18.80 36.16
CA SER A 807 -16.77 -19.83 35.15
C SER A 807 -15.33 -19.87 34.66
N ARG A 808 -14.85 -21.04 34.24
CA ARG A 808 -13.47 -21.22 33.71
C ARG A 808 -13.16 -20.35 32.51
N PHE A 809 -14.14 -20.08 31.67
CA PHE A 809 -14.02 -19.20 30.52
C PHE A 809 -15.03 -18.06 30.59
N LEU A 810 -14.54 -16.85 30.45
CA LEU A 810 -15.34 -15.63 30.32
C LEU A 810 -15.30 -15.15 28.86
N TYR A 811 -16.42 -14.68 28.36
CA TYR A 811 -16.52 -14.24 26.98
C TYR A 811 -17.35 -12.96 26.83
N VAL A 812 -17.09 -12.22 25.74
CA VAL A 812 -17.87 -11.09 25.28
C VAL A 812 -17.87 -11.05 23.77
N ALA A 813 -19.01 -10.73 23.15
CA ALA A 813 -19.12 -10.51 21.72
C ALA A 813 -20.03 -9.32 21.43
N GLY A 814 -19.82 -8.68 20.28
CA GLY A 814 -20.58 -7.49 19.90
C GLY A 814 -20.15 -6.89 18.60
N LEU A 815 -20.48 -5.62 18.42
CA LEU A 815 -20.16 -4.83 17.24
C LEU A 815 -19.05 -3.82 17.55
N GLN A 816 -18.21 -3.59 16.54
CA GLN A 816 -17.16 -2.56 16.57
C GLN A 816 -17.34 -1.65 15.35
N VAL A 817 -17.35 -0.36 15.58
CA VAL A 817 -17.24 0.66 14.53
C VAL A 817 -15.82 1.18 14.52
N SER A 818 -15.13 1.07 13.38
CA SER A 818 -13.73 1.48 13.22
C SER A 818 -13.64 2.68 12.28
N LEU A 819 -13.14 3.80 12.79
CA LEU A 819 -13.04 5.06 12.06
C LEU A 819 -11.57 5.48 11.89
N PHE A 820 -11.31 6.25 10.82
CA PHE A 820 -9.99 6.82 10.54
C PHE A 820 -8.85 5.77 10.55
N LYS A 821 -9.08 4.63 9.87
CA LYS A 821 -8.11 3.51 9.82
C LYS A 821 -7.72 2.99 11.22
N ASP A 822 -8.72 2.73 12.05
CA ASP A 822 -8.59 2.23 13.42
C ASP A 822 -7.95 3.22 14.44
N LEU A 823 -7.87 4.51 14.11
CA LEU A 823 -7.50 5.55 15.07
C LEU A 823 -8.53 5.64 16.20
N LEU A 824 -9.82 5.61 15.84
CA LEU A 824 -10.94 5.60 16.76
C LEU A 824 -11.77 4.34 16.52
N ASN A 825 -11.95 3.55 17.58
CA ASN A 825 -12.85 2.41 17.58
C ASN A 825 -13.88 2.57 18.69
N VAL A 826 -15.14 2.25 18.38
CA VAL A 826 -16.24 2.20 19.34
C VAL A 826 -16.72 0.77 19.44
N TYR A 827 -16.85 0.26 20.66
CA TYR A 827 -17.26 -1.11 20.95
C TYR A 827 -18.61 -1.15 21.62
N ALA A 828 -19.52 -1.96 21.10
CA ALA A 828 -20.84 -2.23 21.63
C ALA A 828 -20.95 -3.72 21.98
N PRO A 829 -20.64 -4.12 23.21
CA PRO A 829 -20.79 -5.49 23.67
C PRO A 829 -22.28 -5.84 23.79
N ILE A 830 -22.67 -7.01 23.25
CA ILE A 830 -24.08 -7.46 23.19
C ILE A 830 -24.27 -8.79 23.95
N PHE A 831 -23.33 -9.72 23.75
CA PHE A 831 -23.35 -11.05 24.34
C PHE A 831 -22.20 -11.20 25.31
N TYR A 832 -22.48 -11.76 26.51
CA TYR A 832 -21.47 -11.94 27.55
C TYR A 832 -21.74 -13.16 28.41
N SER A 833 -20.70 -13.70 29.07
CA SER A 833 -20.85 -14.72 30.11
C SER A 833 -21.74 -14.21 31.27
N LYS A 834 -22.29 -15.16 32.02
CA LYS A 834 -23.25 -14.88 33.11
C LYS A 834 -22.72 -13.86 34.11
N GLU A 835 -21.49 -14.01 34.51
CA GLU A 835 -20.81 -13.17 35.51
C GLU A 835 -20.73 -11.72 35.05
N PHE A 836 -20.30 -11.49 33.81
CA PHE A 836 -20.30 -10.14 33.23
C PHE A 836 -21.72 -9.58 33.14
N ARG A 837 -22.70 -10.36 32.71
CA ARG A 837 -24.10 -9.94 32.59
C ARG A 837 -24.68 -9.50 33.94
N ASP A 838 -24.38 -10.26 35.01
CA ASP A 838 -24.92 -9.97 36.32
C ASP A 838 -24.27 -8.68 36.89
N ASN A 839 -22.95 -8.51 36.78
CA ASN A 839 -22.27 -7.24 37.09
C ASN A 839 -22.79 -6.04 36.29
N LEU A 840 -22.98 -6.19 34.97
CA LEU A 840 -23.51 -5.12 34.11
C LEU A 840 -24.94 -4.68 34.46
N LYS A 841 -25.69 -5.47 35.20
CA LYS A 841 -27.03 -5.11 35.67
C LYS A 841 -27.01 -4.32 36.98
N THR A 842 -26.08 -4.67 37.85
CA THR A 842 -26.06 -4.17 39.24
C THR A 842 -25.13 -3.02 39.49
N ALA A 843 -23.98 -2.98 38.77
CA ALA A 843 -22.97 -1.92 38.95
C ALA A 843 -23.42 -0.58 38.36
N PRO A 844 -23.52 0.51 39.15
CA PRO A 844 -24.04 1.81 38.69
C PRO A 844 -23.30 2.40 37.48
N GLU A 845 -21.99 2.11 37.34
CA GLU A 845 -21.12 2.63 36.27
C GLU A 845 -21.41 2.00 34.93
N VAL A 846 -22.06 0.84 34.85
CA VAL A 846 -22.26 0.04 33.62
C VAL A 846 -23.70 -0.50 33.48
N ASN A 847 -24.65 -0.08 34.30
CA ASN A 847 -25.99 -0.65 34.36
C ASN A 847 -26.88 -0.31 33.14
N THR A 848 -26.55 0.72 32.36
CA THR A 848 -27.28 1.08 31.14
C THR A 848 -26.46 0.75 29.89
N PHE A 849 -27.13 0.54 28.75
CA PHE A 849 -26.47 0.21 27.50
C PHE A 849 -25.44 1.30 27.08
N GLY A 850 -25.80 2.57 27.20
CA GLY A 850 -24.89 3.68 26.89
C GLY A 850 -23.61 3.68 27.71
N LYS A 851 -23.71 3.32 29.00
CA LYS A 851 -22.54 3.20 29.89
C LYS A 851 -21.68 1.97 29.61
N ARG A 852 -22.22 0.95 28.92
CA ARG A 852 -21.49 -0.25 28.48
C ARG A 852 -20.69 -0.05 27.21
N LEU A 853 -21.06 0.95 26.39
CA LEU A 853 -20.25 1.32 25.24
C LEU A 853 -18.86 1.71 25.71
N SER A 854 -17.85 1.28 24.97
CA SER A 854 -16.46 1.67 25.20
C SER A 854 -15.81 2.11 23.89
N PHE A 855 -14.76 2.87 23.99
CA PHE A 855 -14.02 3.33 22.82
C PHE A 855 -12.51 3.27 23.05
N SER A 856 -11.75 3.16 21.97
CA SER A 856 -10.30 3.34 22.02
C SER A 856 -9.86 4.43 21.05
N PHE A 857 -8.90 5.24 21.47
CA PHE A 857 -8.28 6.27 20.67
C PHE A 857 -6.77 6.06 20.65
N ASP A 858 -6.26 5.49 19.55
CA ASP A 858 -4.85 5.08 19.43
C ASP A 858 -4.02 6.12 18.67
N ILE A 859 -3.46 7.07 19.42
CA ILE A 859 -2.60 8.14 18.86
C ILE A 859 -1.32 7.62 18.19
N HIS A 860 -0.87 6.39 18.49
CA HIS A 860 0.31 5.80 17.85
C HIS A 860 0.09 5.54 16.34
N ARG A 861 -1.18 5.50 15.91
CA ARG A 861 -1.54 5.42 14.49
C ARG A 861 -1.36 6.74 13.74
N LEU A 862 -1.22 7.86 14.44
CA LEU A 862 -0.86 9.19 13.88
C LEU A 862 0.65 9.33 13.65
N ASN A 863 1.34 8.24 13.35
CA ASN A 863 2.78 8.28 13.10
C ASN A 863 3.11 9.14 11.87
N LEU A 864 3.70 10.30 12.10
CA LEU A 864 4.08 11.27 11.06
C LEU A 864 4.98 10.64 9.97
N ARG A 865 5.89 9.72 10.34
CA ARG A 865 6.70 8.99 9.36
C ARG A 865 5.83 8.18 8.39
N LYS A 866 4.83 7.45 8.88
CA LYS A 866 3.90 6.66 8.05
C LYS A 866 2.93 7.53 7.24
N ILE A 867 2.63 8.72 7.71
CA ILE A 867 1.77 9.69 6.99
C ILE A 867 2.55 10.30 5.82
N ILE A 868 3.85 10.56 6.00
CA ILE A 868 4.71 11.18 4.98
C ILE A 868 5.21 10.13 3.96
N GLN A 869 5.31 8.85 4.34
CA GLN A 869 5.71 7.74 3.45
C GLN A 869 4.57 7.18 2.58
N ARG A 870 3.35 7.65 2.74
CA ARG A 870 2.18 7.36 1.90
C ARG A 870 1.86 8.55 0.99
#